data_0dfa3c59fb012aae85a2220250666528
#
_entry.id   0dfa3c59fb012aae85a2220250666528
#
_cell.length_a   1.000
_cell.length_b   1.000
_cell.length_c   1.000
_cell.angle_alpha   90.00
_cell.angle_beta   90.00
_cell.angle_gamma   90.00
#
_symmetry.space_group_name_H-M   'P 1'
#
loop_
_entity.id
_entity.type
_entity.pdbx_description
1 polymer ?
#
loop_
_entity_poly.entity_id
_entity_poly.type
_entity_poly.pdbx_seq_one_letter_code
_entity_poly.pdbx_strand_id
1 'polypeptide(L)'
;MTYKFTNRAEKALEIANELAIELNHNYIGTEHLLYGLIAEGTGVASQVLEMQNLTPEKVLEEIEMLIGRGNEDTNVEETIGFTPRTKRVIENAFKEAKRLDSEYIGTEHMLIGIMKEGDSVAVRIMLDLNINPQKIYNEIIKLVSEDENINLNSKQANNKNIGSFNQTPTLNQFGTDLTKQAGEGKLDPVIGRTEEIQRVLQILSRRTKNNPCLIGEPGVGKTAVVEGLAEKIIAGDVPETLKNKRVVNVDISSMVAGAKYRGDFEERIKKSLAEVKKVGDVILFIDEIHTIVGAGSAEGAVDAANILKPLLARGEVQVIGATTLNEYRKYIEKDAALERRFSPVNVGEPTPDETVEILEGIRDKYEAHHNVKITKEAIESAVKLSVRYINDRFLPDKAIDLVDEAASRVKMRNYTRPDSIKKLEDKVLSIDKEKEEAVRVQDFEKAANLRDKENETKKKLEKEKQKWEDRNTKSVSVLTEEDIADVISSWTGIPVKKLTQDENEKLKNLEKTLHERVIGQNEAVEAVAKAIRRGRVGLKDPNRPIGSFLFLGPTGVGKTELSKALAETLFGNENAMIRIDMSEYMEPHSVSKLIGSPPGYVGFDEGGQLTEKIRRKPYSVILLDEVEKAHPDVMNMLLQILDDGRLTDAQGRTVNFKNTVIIMTSNIGARLITDKNILGFSNNNNKNEETQKEYETIKKDVMVELKKQFRPEFINRIDEIIVFHKLNNEDIRKIMDIMLNQLISRLKEQEIDIEIDESVKKLLIEKGVDIKYGARPLKRTIQNILEDKIAEAMLDGKITVSKKAKVIAENEEVKII
;
A
#
# COMPACT_ATOMS: atom_id res chain seq x y z
N MET A 1 29.87 -10.92 30.59
CA MET A 1 29.14 -9.94 31.42
C MET A 1 28.97 -10.54 32.80
N THR A 2 29.43 -9.88 33.87
CA THR A 2 29.22 -10.33 35.26
C THR A 2 27.83 -9.90 35.68
N TYR A 3 26.91 -10.85 35.78
CA TYR A 3 25.57 -10.60 36.32
C TYR A 3 25.68 -10.36 37.83
N LYS A 4 24.96 -9.36 38.36
CA LYS A 4 24.86 -9.12 39.80
C LYS A 4 23.56 -9.76 40.31
N PHE A 5 23.68 -10.66 41.25
CA PHE A 5 22.53 -11.32 41.88
C PHE A 5 22.28 -10.74 43.29
N THR A 6 21.08 -10.88 43.81
CA THR A 6 20.76 -10.67 45.19
C THR A 6 21.28 -11.86 46.02
N ASN A 7 21.59 -11.64 47.29
CA ASN A 7 22.07 -12.70 48.19
C ASN A 7 21.15 -13.93 48.23
N ARG A 8 19.82 -13.74 48.05
CA ARG A 8 18.85 -14.83 47.96
C ARG A 8 18.94 -15.57 46.63
N ALA A 9 19.15 -14.85 45.55
CA ALA A 9 19.32 -15.48 44.24
C ALA A 9 20.63 -16.27 44.13
N GLU A 10 21.72 -15.77 44.78
CA GLU A 10 22.98 -16.52 44.87
C GLU A 10 22.77 -17.79 45.67
N LYS A 11 22.10 -17.74 46.85
CA LYS A 11 21.78 -18.88 47.67
C LYS A 11 20.93 -19.92 46.92
N ALA A 12 19.96 -19.48 46.12
CA ALA A 12 19.17 -20.40 45.30
C ALA A 12 20.01 -21.11 44.23
N LEU A 13 21.03 -20.43 43.65
CA LEU A 13 22.00 -21.02 42.72
C LEU A 13 22.90 -22.04 43.41
N GLU A 14 23.37 -21.74 44.65
CA GLU A 14 24.17 -22.68 45.49
C GLU A 14 23.38 -23.96 45.78
N ILE A 15 22.13 -23.85 46.26
CA ILE A 15 21.24 -25.00 46.51
C ILE A 15 20.98 -25.79 45.21
N ALA A 16 20.83 -25.11 44.05
CA ALA A 16 20.68 -25.80 42.77
C ALA A 16 21.93 -26.58 42.37
N ASN A 17 23.12 -26.06 42.68
CA ASN A 17 24.40 -26.77 42.47
C ASN A 17 24.55 -27.96 43.43
N GLU A 18 24.26 -27.79 44.72
CA GLU A 18 24.28 -28.89 45.70
C GLU A 18 23.35 -30.03 45.30
N LEU A 19 22.13 -29.74 44.84
CA LEU A 19 21.20 -30.79 44.38
C LEU A 19 21.71 -31.50 43.14
N ALA A 20 22.34 -30.78 42.18
CA ALA A 20 22.89 -31.41 41.00
C ALA A 20 24.01 -32.39 41.34
N ILE A 21 24.84 -32.06 42.37
CA ILE A 21 25.90 -32.94 42.89
C ILE A 21 25.26 -34.15 43.58
N GLU A 22 24.25 -33.97 44.44
CA GLU A 22 23.55 -35.03 45.16
C GLU A 22 22.89 -36.06 44.24
N LEU A 23 22.36 -35.57 43.09
CA LEU A 23 21.76 -36.42 42.05
C LEU A 23 22.80 -37.01 41.07
N ASN A 24 24.10 -36.80 41.27
CA ASN A 24 25.20 -37.18 40.37
C ASN A 24 25.03 -36.66 38.92
N HIS A 25 24.46 -35.45 38.75
CA HIS A 25 24.35 -34.78 37.46
C HIS A 25 25.60 -33.95 37.20
N ASN A 26 26.11 -33.97 35.96
CA ASN A 26 27.31 -33.21 35.54
C ASN A 26 26.97 -31.83 35.00
N TYR A 27 25.72 -31.33 35.25
CA TYR A 27 25.27 -30.02 34.82
C TYR A 27 24.18 -29.44 35.75
N ILE A 28 24.05 -28.12 35.79
CA ILE A 28 22.96 -27.46 36.45
C ILE A 28 21.89 -27.12 35.40
N GLY A 29 20.76 -27.87 35.43
CA GLY A 29 19.60 -27.65 34.54
C GLY A 29 18.59 -26.69 35.14
N THR A 30 17.52 -26.42 34.36
CA THR A 30 16.40 -25.55 34.78
C THR A 30 15.62 -26.14 35.95
N GLU A 31 15.54 -27.45 36.04
CA GLU A 31 14.94 -28.25 37.15
C GLU A 31 15.66 -28.03 38.48
N HIS A 32 16.99 -28.07 38.48
CA HIS A 32 17.78 -27.79 39.67
C HIS A 32 17.58 -26.35 40.13
N LEU A 33 17.52 -25.40 39.16
CA LEU A 33 17.24 -24.01 39.44
C LEU A 33 15.85 -23.81 40.07
N LEU A 34 14.84 -24.51 39.58
CA LEU A 34 13.47 -24.50 40.14
C LEU A 34 13.47 -24.96 41.59
N TYR A 35 14.13 -26.10 41.86
CA TYR A 35 14.30 -26.62 43.21
C TYR A 35 15.00 -25.62 44.11
N GLY A 36 16.12 -25.02 43.67
CA GLY A 36 16.87 -24.04 44.45
C GLY A 36 16.04 -22.80 44.81
N LEU A 37 15.19 -22.33 43.88
CA LEU A 37 14.28 -21.20 44.13
C LEU A 37 13.20 -21.50 45.16
N ILE A 38 12.75 -22.73 45.29
CA ILE A 38 11.76 -23.16 46.31
C ILE A 38 12.47 -23.40 47.64
N ALA A 39 13.57 -24.13 47.65
CA ALA A 39 14.29 -24.55 48.86
C ALA A 39 15.00 -23.36 49.57
N GLU A 40 15.24 -22.23 48.89
CA GLU A 40 15.75 -21.01 49.51
C GLU A 40 14.79 -20.47 50.59
N GLY A 41 13.47 -20.63 50.43
CA GLY A 41 12.45 -20.50 51.48
C GLY A 41 12.05 -19.08 51.84
N THR A 42 12.83 -18.01 51.48
CA THR A 42 12.56 -16.65 51.93
C THR A 42 12.36 -15.62 50.82
N GLY A 43 12.63 -16.01 49.57
CA GLY A 43 12.48 -15.16 48.38
C GLY A 43 11.04 -15.08 47.87
N VAL A 44 10.76 -14.10 47.04
CA VAL A 44 9.46 -13.95 46.39
C VAL A 44 9.10 -15.17 45.56
N ALA A 45 10.05 -15.79 44.91
CA ALA A 45 9.83 -16.99 44.12
C ALA A 45 9.35 -18.16 45.01
N SER A 46 10.00 -18.41 46.15
CA SER A 46 9.61 -19.45 47.09
C SER A 46 8.19 -19.21 47.60
N GLN A 47 7.85 -17.99 48.03
CA GLN A 47 6.54 -17.64 48.53
C GLN A 47 5.43 -17.91 47.50
N VAL A 48 5.64 -17.51 46.22
CA VAL A 48 4.65 -17.72 45.17
C VAL A 48 4.49 -19.20 44.83
N LEU A 49 5.58 -19.98 44.84
CA LEU A 49 5.55 -21.40 44.54
C LEU A 49 4.89 -22.19 45.68
N GLU A 50 5.14 -21.84 46.96
CA GLU A 50 4.47 -22.39 48.12
C GLU A 50 2.96 -22.10 48.14
N MET A 51 2.53 -20.91 47.75
CA MET A 51 1.10 -20.55 47.58
C MET A 51 0.39 -21.45 46.57
N GLN A 52 1.11 -22.01 45.63
CA GLN A 52 0.58 -23.01 44.68
C GLN A 52 0.77 -24.46 45.15
N ASN A 53 1.11 -24.71 46.45
CA ASN A 53 1.40 -26.02 47.05
C ASN A 53 2.55 -26.79 46.41
N LEU A 54 3.53 -26.06 45.86
CA LEU A 54 4.79 -26.62 45.35
C LEU A 54 5.80 -26.68 46.48
N THR A 55 6.20 -27.88 46.88
CA THR A 55 7.20 -28.10 47.93
C THR A 55 8.47 -28.69 47.34
N PRO A 56 9.65 -28.50 47.99
CA PRO A 56 10.91 -29.04 47.51
C PRO A 56 10.84 -30.54 47.30
N GLU A 57 10.14 -31.30 48.18
CA GLU A 57 10.03 -32.75 48.11
C GLU A 57 9.31 -33.21 46.83
N LYS A 58 8.21 -32.53 46.46
CA LYS A 58 7.45 -32.87 45.23
C LYS A 58 8.26 -32.60 43.98
N VAL A 59 9.03 -31.49 43.96
CA VAL A 59 9.89 -31.19 42.83
C VAL A 59 11.02 -32.19 42.72
N LEU A 60 11.60 -32.64 43.85
CA LEU A 60 12.64 -33.64 43.87
C LEU A 60 12.13 -34.99 43.32
N GLU A 61 10.94 -35.43 43.73
CA GLU A 61 10.31 -36.65 43.23
C GLU A 61 10.09 -36.60 41.70
N GLU A 62 9.63 -35.45 41.20
CA GLU A 62 9.41 -35.27 39.76
C GLU A 62 10.75 -35.20 38.98
N ILE A 63 11.81 -34.61 39.54
CA ILE A 63 13.16 -34.61 38.93
C ILE A 63 13.66 -36.04 38.82
N GLU A 64 13.59 -36.85 39.90
CA GLU A 64 14.00 -38.25 39.91
C GLU A 64 13.16 -39.09 38.92
N MET A 65 11.87 -38.80 38.77
CA MET A 65 10.99 -39.50 37.83
C MET A 65 11.30 -39.16 36.35
N LEU A 66 11.55 -37.91 36.05
CA LEU A 66 11.75 -37.41 34.66
C LEU A 66 13.17 -37.62 34.14
N ILE A 67 14.18 -37.47 34.99
CA ILE A 67 15.59 -37.45 34.59
C ILE A 67 16.34 -38.65 35.18
N GLY A 68 15.95 -39.07 36.37
CA GLY A 68 16.65 -40.12 37.13
C GLY A 68 17.88 -39.60 37.87
N ARG A 69 18.63 -40.50 38.52
CA ARG A 69 19.93 -40.21 39.14
C ARG A 69 21.07 -40.54 38.17
N GLY A 70 22.13 -39.70 38.13
CA GLY A 70 23.32 -39.99 37.33
C GLY A 70 24.11 -41.21 37.76
N ASN A 71 25.05 -41.69 36.95
CA ASN A 71 25.91 -42.85 37.28
C ASN A 71 26.91 -42.50 38.39
N GLU A 72 27.03 -43.42 39.37
CA GLU A 72 27.95 -43.28 40.54
C GLU A 72 29.44 -43.24 40.18
N ASP A 73 29.81 -43.63 38.94
CA ASP A 73 31.24 -43.66 38.47
C ASP A 73 31.75 -42.33 37.92
N THR A 74 30.95 -41.27 37.92
CA THR A 74 31.41 -39.95 37.46
C THR A 74 31.94 -39.14 38.66
N ASN A 75 33.28 -38.86 38.70
CA ASN A 75 33.83 -37.84 39.60
C ASN A 75 33.21 -36.50 39.25
N VAL A 76 32.20 -36.09 39.99
CA VAL A 76 31.55 -34.75 39.82
C VAL A 76 32.49 -33.71 40.43
N GLU A 77 33.00 -32.78 39.60
CA GLU A 77 33.82 -31.66 40.08
C GLU A 77 33.00 -30.74 41.03
N GLU A 78 33.70 -30.12 42.00
CA GLU A 78 33.07 -29.20 42.98
C GLU A 78 32.29 -28.00 42.33
N THR A 79 32.54 -27.72 41.05
CA THR A 79 31.84 -26.68 40.29
C THR A 79 31.31 -27.22 38.96
N ILE A 80 30.01 -27.32 38.88
CA ILE A 80 29.32 -27.83 37.68
C ILE A 80 28.89 -26.68 36.78
N GLY A 81 28.90 -26.88 35.43
CA GLY A 81 28.48 -25.84 34.46
C GLY A 81 26.98 -25.79 34.23
N PHE A 82 26.46 -24.60 33.90
CA PHE A 82 25.07 -24.42 33.52
C PHE A 82 24.77 -24.96 32.10
N THR A 83 23.62 -25.58 31.94
CA THR A 83 23.15 -25.97 30.61
C THR A 83 22.90 -24.73 29.72
N PRO A 84 22.89 -24.89 28.39
CA PRO A 84 22.56 -23.77 27.48
C PRO A 84 21.16 -23.16 27.78
N ARG A 85 20.19 -23.96 28.22
CA ARG A 85 18.86 -23.49 28.63
C ARG A 85 18.89 -22.68 29.92
N THR A 86 19.62 -23.16 30.94
CA THR A 86 19.80 -22.43 32.21
C THR A 86 20.49 -21.09 31.99
N LYS A 87 21.46 -21.02 31.05
CA LYS A 87 22.10 -19.75 30.67
C LYS A 87 21.09 -18.78 30.06
N ARG A 88 20.17 -19.24 29.17
CA ARG A 88 19.09 -18.40 28.63
C ARG A 88 18.09 -17.96 29.68
N VAL A 89 17.79 -18.82 30.65
CA VAL A 89 16.95 -18.43 31.82
C VAL A 89 17.59 -17.25 32.57
N ILE A 90 18.90 -17.30 32.84
CA ILE A 90 19.64 -16.23 33.51
C ILE A 90 19.65 -14.94 32.65
N GLU A 91 19.83 -15.08 31.32
CA GLU A 91 19.74 -13.93 30.41
C GLU A 91 18.33 -13.30 30.39
N ASN A 92 17.29 -14.13 30.40
CA ASN A 92 15.92 -13.68 30.49
C ASN A 92 15.62 -13.02 31.83
N ALA A 93 16.13 -13.57 32.92
CA ALA A 93 16.03 -12.99 34.26
C ALA A 93 16.71 -11.59 34.34
N PHE A 94 17.87 -11.43 33.70
CA PHE A 94 18.55 -10.13 33.62
C PHE A 94 17.75 -9.10 32.82
N LYS A 95 17.13 -9.52 31.69
CA LYS A 95 16.24 -8.64 30.91
C LYS A 95 15.02 -8.20 31.72
N GLU A 96 14.46 -9.10 32.53
CA GLU A 96 13.32 -8.78 33.40
C GLU A 96 13.71 -7.90 34.59
N ALA A 97 14.86 -8.15 35.21
CA ALA A 97 15.38 -7.27 36.26
C ALA A 97 15.55 -5.83 35.73
N LYS A 98 16.13 -5.70 34.52
CA LYS A 98 16.25 -4.41 33.86
C LYS A 98 14.90 -3.76 33.48
N ARG A 99 13.91 -4.59 33.09
CA ARG A 99 12.53 -4.11 32.79
C ARG A 99 11.79 -3.61 34.03
N LEU A 100 12.07 -4.23 35.18
CA LEU A 100 11.51 -3.86 36.47
C LEU A 100 12.40 -2.87 37.24
N ASP A 101 13.32 -2.19 36.55
CA ASP A 101 14.24 -1.15 37.10
C ASP A 101 15.04 -1.61 38.30
N SER A 102 15.39 -2.91 38.37
CA SER A 102 16.22 -3.51 39.42
C SER A 102 17.68 -3.61 39.01
N GLU A 103 18.61 -3.17 39.88
CA GLU A 103 20.07 -3.29 39.66
C GLU A 103 20.57 -4.74 39.79
N TYR A 104 19.83 -5.59 40.50
CA TYR A 104 20.22 -6.96 40.86
C TYR A 104 19.16 -7.95 40.38
N ILE A 105 19.62 -9.13 39.98
CA ILE A 105 18.74 -10.25 39.62
C ILE A 105 18.24 -10.92 40.91
N GLY A 106 16.95 -10.80 41.22
CA GLY A 106 16.32 -11.46 42.38
C GLY A 106 15.73 -12.81 42.02
N THR A 107 15.21 -13.56 43.01
CA THR A 107 14.56 -14.86 42.85
C THR A 107 13.32 -14.78 41.96
N GLU A 108 12.57 -13.68 42.07
CA GLU A 108 11.42 -13.37 41.23
C GLU A 108 11.79 -13.26 39.77
N HIS A 109 12.89 -12.57 39.45
CA HIS A 109 13.37 -12.44 38.07
C HIS A 109 13.80 -13.80 37.49
N MET A 110 14.42 -14.65 38.30
CA MET A 110 14.85 -15.99 37.89
C MET A 110 13.65 -16.89 37.61
N LEU A 111 12.61 -16.83 38.43
CA LEU A 111 11.38 -17.60 38.21
C LEU A 111 10.65 -17.14 36.95
N ILE A 112 10.57 -15.82 36.69
CA ILE A 112 10.06 -15.26 35.43
C ILE A 112 10.92 -15.72 34.25
N GLY A 113 12.25 -15.79 34.41
CA GLY A 113 13.17 -16.28 33.40
C GLY A 113 12.89 -17.75 33.01
N ILE A 114 12.62 -18.62 33.99
CA ILE A 114 12.21 -20.02 33.76
C ILE A 114 10.91 -20.09 32.94
N MET A 115 9.88 -19.32 33.31
CA MET A 115 8.60 -19.31 32.60
C MET A 115 8.71 -18.78 31.16
N LYS A 116 9.60 -17.82 30.91
CA LYS A 116 9.84 -17.29 29.57
C LYS A 116 10.63 -18.21 28.66
N GLU A 117 11.43 -19.14 29.19
CA GLU A 117 12.08 -20.15 28.36
C GLU A 117 11.06 -21.15 27.76
N GLY A 118 9.90 -21.30 28.38
CA GLY A 118 8.72 -21.98 27.83
C GLY A 118 8.86 -23.51 27.70
N ASP A 119 9.83 -23.99 26.96
CA ASP A 119 10.10 -25.41 26.71
C ASP A 119 11.30 -25.91 27.56
N SER A 120 11.14 -25.89 28.89
CA SER A 120 12.17 -26.33 29.85
C SER A 120 11.64 -27.44 30.77
N VAL A 121 12.56 -28.24 31.34
CA VAL A 121 12.21 -29.31 32.31
C VAL A 121 11.49 -28.74 33.52
N ALA A 122 11.93 -27.56 34.01
CA ALA A 122 11.26 -26.88 35.11
C ALA A 122 9.79 -26.50 34.78
N VAL A 123 9.50 -26.02 33.59
CA VAL A 123 8.12 -25.73 33.17
C VAL A 123 7.30 -27.01 33.03
N ARG A 124 7.93 -28.11 32.55
CA ARG A 124 7.27 -29.41 32.44
C ARG A 124 6.90 -29.95 33.82
N ILE A 125 7.80 -29.89 34.80
CA ILE A 125 7.51 -30.26 36.21
C ILE A 125 6.34 -29.47 36.77
N MET A 126 6.29 -28.17 36.53
CA MET A 126 5.16 -27.34 36.97
C MET A 126 3.83 -27.77 36.32
N LEU A 127 3.84 -28.14 35.03
CA LEU A 127 2.64 -28.60 34.33
C LEU A 127 2.20 -29.98 34.78
N ASP A 128 3.11 -30.90 35.00
CA ASP A 128 2.83 -32.25 35.49
C ASP A 128 2.22 -32.23 36.91
N LEU A 129 2.63 -31.25 37.72
CA LEU A 129 2.05 -30.94 39.02
C LEU A 129 0.77 -30.07 38.96
N ASN A 130 0.15 -29.89 37.76
CA ASN A 130 -1.05 -29.09 37.51
C ASN A 130 -0.94 -27.62 37.91
N ILE A 131 0.25 -27.04 37.85
CA ILE A 131 0.49 -25.61 38.12
C ILE A 131 0.53 -24.84 36.83
N ASN A 132 -0.27 -23.76 36.73
CA ASN A 132 -0.31 -22.89 35.56
C ASN A 132 0.78 -21.79 35.66
N PRO A 133 1.82 -21.79 34.77
CA PRO A 133 2.87 -20.79 34.81
C PRO A 133 2.35 -19.34 34.69
N GLN A 134 1.26 -19.11 33.95
CA GLN A 134 0.67 -17.78 33.81
C GLN A 134 0.10 -17.25 35.12
N LYS A 135 -0.42 -18.13 35.99
CA LYS A 135 -0.92 -17.75 37.31
C LYS A 135 0.21 -17.33 38.24
N ILE A 136 1.33 -18.07 38.20
CA ILE A 136 2.55 -17.71 38.95
C ILE A 136 3.08 -16.36 38.53
N TYR A 137 3.14 -16.10 37.20
CA TYR A 137 3.58 -14.81 36.67
C TYR A 137 2.76 -13.64 37.21
N ASN A 138 1.44 -13.76 37.20
CA ASN A 138 0.54 -12.73 37.67
C ASN A 138 0.69 -12.50 39.20
N GLU A 139 0.93 -13.55 39.99
CA GLU A 139 1.16 -13.46 41.43
C GLU A 139 2.49 -12.81 41.76
N ILE A 140 3.57 -13.11 41.01
CA ILE A 140 4.85 -12.44 41.19
C ILE A 140 4.72 -10.94 40.92
N ILE A 141 4.09 -10.54 39.80
CA ILE A 141 3.90 -9.11 39.49
C ILE A 141 3.09 -8.41 40.57
N LYS A 142 2.10 -9.08 41.13
CA LYS A 142 1.31 -8.51 42.22
C LYS A 142 2.12 -8.30 43.51
N LEU A 143 2.94 -9.27 43.93
CA LEU A 143 3.79 -9.16 45.12
C LEU A 143 4.91 -8.11 44.95
N VAL A 144 5.56 -8.09 43.77
CA VAL A 144 6.60 -7.09 43.46
C VAL A 144 6.03 -5.68 43.48
N SER A 145 4.80 -5.46 43.01
CA SER A 145 4.12 -4.15 43.06
C SER A 145 3.64 -3.76 44.48
N GLU A 146 3.41 -4.72 45.36
CA GLU A 146 3.06 -4.45 46.79
C GLU A 146 4.30 -4.08 47.63
N ASP A 147 5.47 -4.67 47.41
CA ASP A 147 6.73 -4.37 48.08
C ASP A 147 7.28 -2.99 47.71
N GLU A 148 7.06 -2.45 46.53
CA GLU A 148 7.40 -1.07 46.14
C GLU A 148 6.59 -0.03 46.97
N ASN A 149 5.38 -0.33 47.41
CA ASN A 149 4.55 0.55 48.21
C ASN A 149 5.04 0.69 49.68
N ILE A 150 5.87 -0.20 50.19
CA ILE A 150 6.41 -0.13 51.58
C ILE A 150 7.67 0.76 51.66
N ASN A 151 8.43 0.88 50.56
CA ASN A 151 9.66 1.71 50.53
C ASN A 151 9.44 3.17 50.09
N LEU A 152 8.23 3.58 49.67
CA LEU A 152 7.91 4.92 49.19
C LEU A 152 7.38 5.88 50.24
N ASN A 153 7.24 5.46 51.53
CA ASN A 153 6.78 6.34 52.58
C ASN A 153 7.84 7.32 53.13
N SER A 154 9.03 7.42 52.53
CA SER A 154 10.08 8.34 53.01
C SER A 154 10.49 9.43 52.01
N LYS A 155 9.81 9.59 50.89
CA LYS A 155 10.01 10.75 49.98
C LYS A 155 8.67 11.32 49.52
N GLN A 156 7.98 12.04 50.39
CA GLN A 156 6.89 12.93 50.04
C GLN A 156 7.45 14.16 49.35
N ALA A 157 7.26 14.28 48.03
CA ALA A 157 6.88 15.50 47.34
C ALA A 157 6.61 15.22 45.86
N ASN A 158 5.38 15.51 45.46
CA ASN A 158 4.94 15.66 44.05
C ASN A 158 4.92 14.45 43.13
N ASN A 159 3.88 13.57 43.25
CA ASN A 159 3.23 13.04 42.04
C ASN A 159 1.82 12.53 42.37
N LYS A 160 0.79 13.33 42.12
CA LYS A 160 -0.62 12.97 42.31
C LYS A 160 -1.21 12.11 41.15
N ASN A 161 -0.40 11.75 40.13
CA ASN A 161 -0.91 11.11 38.91
C ASN A 161 -0.77 9.57 38.83
N ILE A 162 -0.12 8.92 39.81
CA ILE A 162 0.11 7.44 39.77
C ILE A 162 -1.06 6.66 40.39
N GLY A 163 -1.93 7.29 41.15
CA GLY A 163 -3.07 6.65 41.86
C GLY A 163 -4.23 6.19 40.95
N SER A 164 -4.34 6.77 39.75
CA SER A 164 -5.48 6.52 38.83
C SER A 164 -5.30 5.28 37.94
N PHE A 165 -4.07 4.89 37.63
CA PHE A 165 -3.77 3.78 36.72
C PHE A 165 -4.20 2.41 37.28
N ASN A 166 -4.12 2.19 38.58
CA ASN A 166 -4.51 0.94 39.23
C ASN A 166 -6.04 0.80 39.42
N GLN A 167 -6.82 1.85 39.11
CA GLN A 167 -8.27 1.84 39.31
C GLN A 167 -9.07 1.48 38.07
N THR A 168 -8.41 1.28 36.88
CA THR A 168 -9.06 0.96 35.62
C THR A 168 -8.44 -0.27 34.94
N PRO A 169 -8.43 -1.45 35.57
CA PRO A 169 -7.73 -2.63 35.04
C PRO A 169 -8.35 -3.15 33.75
N THR A 170 -9.68 -3.17 33.63
CA THR A 170 -10.36 -3.63 32.41
C THR A 170 -10.13 -2.65 31.26
N LEU A 171 -10.20 -1.34 31.51
CA LEU A 171 -9.95 -0.33 30.50
C LEU A 171 -8.50 -0.41 29.98
N ASN A 172 -7.52 -0.59 30.85
CA ASN A 172 -6.11 -0.69 30.48
C ASN A 172 -5.79 -1.95 29.66
N GLN A 173 -6.61 -2.98 29.75
CA GLN A 173 -6.46 -4.21 28.93
C GLN A 173 -6.83 -3.97 27.46
N PHE A 174 -7.82 -3.10 27.20
CA PHE A 174 -8.39 -2.85 25.87
C PHE A 174 -8.15 -1.42 25.38
N GLY A 175 -7.41 -0.61 26.13
CA GLY A 175 -7.15 0.78 25.83
C GLY A 175 -5.69 1.15 25.99
N THR A 176 -5.27 2.16 25.21
CA THR A 176 -3.94 2.75 25.25
C THR A 176 -4.02 4.14 25.87
N ASP A 177 -3.28 4.41 26.94
CA ASP A 177 -3.24 5.71 27.57
C ASP A 177 -2.32 6.68 26.81
N LEU A 178 -2.93 7.59 26.05
CA LEU A 178 -2.21 8.59 25.26
C LEU A 178 -1.50 9.62 26.14
N THR A 179 -2.08 10.00 27.29
CA THR A 179 -1.45 10.92 28.24
C THR A 179 -0.17 10.33 28.83
N LYS A 180 -0.18 9.03 29.14
CA LYS A 180 1.04 8.34 29.58
C LYS A 180 2.10 8.30 28.49
N GLN A 181 1.72 7.96 27.25
CA GLN A 181 2.64 7.95 26.12
C GLN A 181 3.21 9.34 25.82
N ALA A 182 2.39 10.40 25.94
CA ALA A 182 2.86 11.78 25.84
C ALA A 182 3.94 12.11 26.91
N GLY A 183 3.69 11.70 28.16
CA GLY A 183 4.67 11.88 29.26
C GLY A 183 5.97 11.10 29.06
N GLU A 184 5.90 9.95 28.38
CA GLU A 184 7.06 9.13 28.03
C GLU A 184 7.78 9.59 26.73
N GLY A 185 7.27 10.63 26.04
CA GLY A 185 7.83 11.13 24.78
C GLY A 185 7.70 10.14 23.61
N LYS A 186 6.71 9.24 23.65
CA LYS A 186 6.50 8.22 22.62
C LYS A 186 5.59 8.65 21.50
N LEU A 187 4.83 9.74 21.69
CA LEU A 187 3.94 10.28 20.66
C LEU A 187 4.74 11.05 19.61
N ASP A 188 4.17 11.15 18.42
CA ASP A 188 4.71 12.00 17.37
C ASP A 188 4.36 13.46 17.63
N PRO A 189 5.24 14.41 17.32
CA PRO A 189 4.96 15.82 17.52
C PRO A 189 3.78 16.26 16.64
N VAL A 190 2.79 16.90 17.25
CA VAL A 190 1.60 17.37 16.54
C VAL A 190 1.79 18.79 16.04
N ILE A 191 1.80 18.94 14.71
CA ILE A 191 2.06 20.20 14.02
C ILE A 191 0.80 20.64 13.24
N GLY A 192 0.51 21.96 13.26
CA GLY A 192 -0.54 22.55 12.40
C GLY A 192 -1.98 22.31 12.85
N ARG A 193 -2.26 21.71 14.03
CA ARG A 193 -3.63 21.37 14.50
C ARG A 193 -4.12 22.20 15.69
N THR A 194 -3.60 23.40 15.84
CA THR A 194 -3.85 24.26 17.02
C THR A 194 -5.33 24.64 17.13
N GLU A 195 -6.00 24.97 16.03
CA GLU A 195 -7.39 25.40 16.02
C GLU A 195 -8.34 24.26 16.39
N GLU A 196 -8.11 23.07 15.82
CA GLU A 196 -8.90 21.89 16.12
C GLU A 196 -8.75 21.46 17.59
N ILE A 197 -7.52 21.44 18.10
CA ILE A 197 -7.24 21.13 19.51
C ILE A 197 -7.92 22.16 20.43
N GLN A 198 -7.82 23.46 20.14
CA GLN A 198 -8.53 24.49 20.91
C GLN A 198 -10.05 24.27 20.89
N ARG A 199 -10.58 23.90 19.72
CA ARG A 199 -12.03 23.61 19.59
C ARG A 199 -12.44 22.41 20.43
N VAL A 200 -11.64 21.36 20.44
CA VAL A 200 -11.85 20.16 21.29
C VAL A 200 -11.82 20.56 22.77
N LEU A 201 -10.85 21.34 23.21
CA LEU A 201 -10.74 21.85 24.59
C LEU A 201 -11.97 22.68 24.97
N GLN A 202 -12.45 23.58 24.11
CA GLN A 202 -13.66 24.36 24.32
C GLN A 202 -14.88 23.47 24.50
N ILE A 203 -15.04 22.43 23.69
CA ILE A 203 -16.18 21.52 23.75
C ILE A 203 -16.12 20.70 25.03
N LEU A 204 -14.97 20.11 25.39
CA LEU A 204 -14.79 19.33 26.62
C LEU A 204 -15.07 20.14 27.89
N SER A 205 -14.87 21.46 27.85
CA SER A 205 -15.14 22.38 28.98
C SER A 205 -16.58 22.82 29.09
N ARG A 206 -17.48 22.44 28.18
CA ARG A 206 -18.91 22.79 28.22
C ARG A 206 -19.65 21.99 29.29
N ARG A 207 -20.74 22.55 29.78
CA ARG A 207 -21.64 21.87 30.74
C ARG A 207 -22.50 20.79 30.04
N THR A 208 -22.87 21.01 28.79
CA THR A 208 -23.69 20.11 27.96
C THR A 208 -23.08 20.02 26.56
N LYS A 209 -23.33 18.94 25.83
CA LYS A 209 -22.71 18.66 24.51
C LYS A 209 -21.17 18.75 24.59
N ASN A 210 -20.63 18.16 25.64
CA ASN A 210 -19.21 18.20 25.98
C ASN A 210 -18.40 17.03 25.39
N ASN A 211 -18.94 16.34 24.39
CA ASN A 211 -18.28 15.26 23.69
C ASN A 211 -17.95 15.73 22.25
N PRO A 212 -16.70 16.03 21.92
CA PRO A 212 -16.31 16.35 20.55
C PRO A 212 -16.35 15.11 19.67
N CYS A 213 -16.77 15.27 18.42
CA CYS A 213 -16.64 14.28 17.37
C CYS A 213 -15.79 14.85 16.24
N LEU A 214 -14.60 14.30 16.04
CA LEU A 214 -13.70 14.67 14.95
C LEU A 214 -14.21 14.08 13.64
N ILE A 215 -14.52 14.96 12.69
CA ILE A 215 -15.06 14.58 11.40
C ILE A 215 -14.08 14.96 10.31
N GLY A 216 -13.67 13.98 9.51
CA GLY A 216 -12.74 14.22 8.40
C GLY A 216 -12.50 12.95 7.59
N GLU A 217 -11.93 13.11 6.42
CA GLU A 217 -11.58 12.00 5.56
C GLU A 217 -10.53 11.07 6.22
N PRO A 218 -10.39 9.80 5.79
CA PRO A 218 -9.34 8.91 6.28
C PRO A 218 -7.95 9.50 6.01
N GLY A 219 -7.03 9.38 6.96
CA GLY A 219 -5.66 9.82 6.78
C GLY A 219 -5.40 11.33 6.95
N VAL A 220 -6.39 12.16 7.33
CA VAL A 220 -6.19 13.61 7.56
C VAL A 220 -5.57 13.94 8.93
N GLY A 221 -5.33 12.96 9.79
CA GLY A 221 -4.72 13.18 11.11
C GLY A 221 -5.70 13.43 12.25
N LYS A 222 -6.89 12.80 12.25
CA LYS A 222 -7.87 12.90 13.35
C LYS A 222 -7.27 12.43 14.68
N THR A 223 -6.53 11.33 14.67
CA THR A 223 -5.86 10.78 15.87
C THR A 223 -4.79 11.73 16.41
N ALA A 224 -4.02 12.38 15.52
CA ALA A 224 -3.03 13.38 15.89
C ALA A 224 -3.62 14.56 16.70
N VAL A 225 -4.85 14.99 16.40
CA VAL A 225 -5.53 16.02 17.19
C VAL A 225 -5.71 15.59 18.65
N VAL A 226 -5.99 14.32 18.90
CA VAL A 226 -6.18 13.76 20.25
C VAL A 226 -4.83 13.53 20.94
N GLU A 227 -3.82 13.14 20.18
CA GLU A 227 -2.43 13.05 20.68
C GLU A 227 -1.90 14.42 21.12
N GLY A 228 -2.12 15.46 20.30
CA GLY A 228 -1.78 16.84 20.66
C GLY A 228 -2.57 17.38 21.85
N LEU A 229 -3.83 16.94 22.03
CA LEU A 229 -4.56 17.21 23.27
C LEU A 229 -3.89 16.56 24.48
N ALA A 230 -3.44 15.31 24.36
CA ALA A 230 -2.74 14.60 25.44
C ALA A 230 -1.41 15.28 25.78
N GLU A 231 -0.64 15.75 24.79
CA GLU A 231 0.58 16.55 25.00
C GLU A 231 0.29 17.85 25.75
N LYS A 232 -0.76 18.60 25.37
CA LYS A 232 -1.16 19.82 26.06
C LYS A 232 -1.62 19.59 27.50
N ILE A 233 -2.27 18.47 27.78
CA ILE A 233 -2.66 18.09 29.16
C ILE A 233 -1.41 17.86 30.00
N ILE A 234 -0.40 17.16 29.50
CA ILE A 234 0.87 16.93 30.22
C ILE A 234 1.66 18.21 30.38
N ALA A 235 1.70 19.06 29.35
CA ALA A 235 2.36 20.39 29.44
C ALA A 235 1.64 21.36 30.41
N GLY A 236 0.38 21.04 30.80
CA GLY A 236 -0.44 21.90 31.65
C GLY A 236 -1.08 23.10 30.94
N ASP A 237 -1.00 23.14 29.59
CA ASP A 237 -1.57 24.17 28.70
C ASP A 237 -3.04 23.90 28.39
N VAL A 238 -3.82 23.65 29.45
CA VAL A 238 -5.25 23.33 29.36
C VAL A 238 -6.01 23.97 30.53
N PRO A 239 -7.33 24.18 30.41
CA PRO A 239 -8.16 24.65 31.50
C PRO A 239 -8.03 23.78 32.77
N GLU A 240 -8.17 24.36 33.95
CA GLU A 240 -8.00 23.65 35.25
C GLU A 240 -8.85 22.38 35.37
N THR A 241 -10.02 22.34 34.71
CA THR A 241 -10.92 21.21 34.72
C THR A 241 -10.36 20.01 33.96
N LEU A 242 -9.35 20.20 33.11
CA LEU A 242 -8.76 19.17 32.25
C LEU A 242 -7.30 18.82 32.64
N LYS A 243 -6.65 19.57 33.52
CA LYS A 243 -5.24 19.39 33.92
C LYS A 243 -4.90 18.00 34.47
N ASN A 244 -5.86 17.32 35.10
CA ASN A 244 -5.65 16.01 35.72
C ASN A 244 -6.39 14.89 34.98
N LYS A 245 -6.84 15.15 33.74
CA LYS A 245 -7.56 14.16 32.95
C LYS A 245 -6.58 13.26 32.19
N ARG A 246 -6.96 12.02 32.05
CA ARG A 246 -6.26 11.01 31.22
C ARG A 246 -7.06 10.81 29.94
N VAL A 247 -6.38 10.78 28.80
CA VAL A 247 -6.99 10.43 27.50
C VAL A 247 -6.63 8.99 27.18
N VAL A 248 -7.63 8.12 27.11
CA VAL A 248 -7.43 6.70 26.81
C VAL A 248 -8.09 6.35 25.48
N ASN A 249 -7.29 5.91 24.52
CA ASN A 249 -7.76 5.39 23.24
C ASN A 249 -8.28 3.97 23.45
N VAL A 250 -9.55 3.74 23.15
CA VAL A 250 -10.24 2.44 23.32
C VAL A 250 -10.36 1.73 21.99
N ASP A 251 -9.76 0.54 21.90
CA ASP A 251 -9.91 -0.33 20.74
C ASP A 251 -11.14 -1.24 20.90
N ILE A 252 -12.21 -0.84 20.22
CA ILE A 252 -13.48 -1.60 20.21
C ILE A 252 -13.29 -2.96 19.54
N SER A 253 -12.44 -3.06 18.53
CA SER A 253 -12.17 -4.31 17.81
C SER A 253 -11.53 -5.35 18.74
N SER A 254 -10.60 -4.92 19.58
CA SER A 254 -9.98 -5.78 20.62
C SER A 254 -10.98 -6.23 21.69
N MET A 255 -11.97 -5.39 22.01
CA MET A 255 -13.03 -5.77 22.96
C MET A 255 -13.97 -6.85 22.41
N VAL A 256 -14.21 -6.86 21.10
CA VAL A 256 -15.00 -7.88 20.38
C VAL A 256 -14.18 -9.15 20.15
N ALA A 257 -12.90 -9.03 19.88
CA ALA A 257 -12.03 -10.17 19.62
C ALA A 257 -11.96 -11.11 20.86
N GLY A 258 -12.15 -12.43 20.62
CA GLY A 258 -12.12 -13.44 21.67
C GLY A 258 -13.35 -13.49 22.58
N ALA A 259 -14.40 -12.72 22.30
CA ALA A 259 -15.70 -12.90 22.94
C ALA A 259 -16.41 -14.10 22.29
N LYS A 260 -16.57 -15.19 23.04
CA LYS A 260 -17.27 -16.40 22.54
C LYS A 260 -18.79 -16.21 22.49
N TYR A 261 -19.32 -15.37 23.36
CA TYR A 261 -20.74 -15.08 23.48
C TYR A 261 -21.00 -13.58 23.47
N ARG A 262 -22.18 -13.20 23.00
CA ARG A 262 -22.67 -11.81 22.94
C ARG A 262 -22.54 -11.08 24.29
N GLY A 263 -22.81 -11.78 25.40
CA GLY A 263 -22.77 -11.23 26.77
C GLY A 263 -21.36 -10.80 27.20
N ASP A 264 -20.31 -11.44 26.67
CA ASP A 264 -18.93 -11.18 27.08
C ASP A 264 -18.49 -9.76 26.64
N PHE A 265 -18.84 -9.36 25.43
CA PHE A 265 -18.56 -8.01 24.90
C PHE A 265 -19.32 -6.93 25.67
N GLU A 266 -20.64 -7.13 25.91
CA GLU A 266 -21.45 -6.21 26.70
C GLU A 266 -20.87 -6.04 28.11
N GLU A 267 -20.43 -7.13 28.72
CA GLU A 267 -19.86 -7.12 30.08
C GLU A 267 -18.54 -6.37 30.12
N ARG A 268 -17.65 -6.56 29.13
CA ARG A 268 -16.38 -5.85 29.01
C ARG A 268 -16.59 -4.34 28.91
N ILE A 269 -17.49 -3.89 28.02
CA ILE A 269 -17.83 -2.47 27.87
C ILE A 269 -18.43 -1.93 29.16
N LYS A 270 -19.41 -2.62 29.76
CA LYS A 270 -20.05 -2.18 31.02
C LYS A 270 -19.04 -2.05 32.16
N LYS A 271 -18.12 -2.99 32.30
CA LYS A 271 -17.05 -2.95 33.32
C LYS A 271 -16.09 -1.77 33.06
N SER A 272 -15.61 -1.59 31.84
CA SER A 272 -14.73 -0.47 31.50
C SER A 272 -15.39 0.88 31.74
N LEU A 273 -16.66 1.06 31.35
CA LEU A 273 -17.41 2.29 31.62
C LEU A 273 -17.72 2.52 33.09
N ALA A 274 -17.95 1.47 33.89
CA ALA A 274 -18.12 1.56 35.31
C ALA A 274 -16.81 2.00 36.01
N GLU A 275 -15.67 1.52 35.57
CA GLU A 275 -14.35 1.96 36.02
C GLU A 275 -14.12 3.45 35.71
N VAL A 276 -14.39 3.89 34.47
CA VAL A 276 -14.29 5.29 34.04
C VAL A 276 -15.18 6.20 34.89
N LYS A 277 -16.44 5.79 35.13
CA LYS A 277 -17.36 6.54 35.95
C LYS A 277 -16.89 6.66 37.41
N LYS A 278 -16.31 5.59 37.95
CA LYS A 278 -15.83 5.54 39.35
C LYS A 278 -14.63 6.46 39.55
N VAL A 279 -13.73 6.51 38.58
CA VAL A 279 -12.51 7.31 38.67
C VAL A 279 -12.77 8.78 38.32
N GLY A 280 -13.57 9.04 37.29
CA GLY A 280 -14.02 10.39 36.92
C GLY A 280 -13.01 11.30 36.24
N ASP A 281 -11.76 10.88 36.10
CA ASP A 281 -10.66 11.64 35.48
C ASP A 281 -10.27 11.15 34.07
N VAL A 282 -11.03 10.21 33.49
CA VAL A 282 -10.74 9.62 32.19
C VAL A 282 -11.62 10.22 31.11
N ILE A 283 -11.01 10.60 29.99
CA ILE A 283 -11.64 10.94 28.71
C ILE A 283 -11.38 9.75 27.77
N LEU A 284 -12.44 9.15 27.26
CA LEU A 284 -12.32 8.06 26.30
C LEU A 284 -12.16 8.63 24.89
N PHE A 285 -11.17 8.18 24.17
CA PHE A 285 -11.10 8.39 22.73
C PHE A 285 -11.53 7.12 22.02
N ILE A 286 -12.44 7.24 21.07
CA ILE A 286 -12.95 6.13 20.27
C ILE A 286 -12.79 6.49 18.82
N ASP A 287 -11.82 5.85 18.19
CA ASP A 287 -11.68 5.96 16.75
C ASP A 287 -12.76 5.13 16.07
N GLU A 288 -13.16 5.53 14.87
CA GLU A 288 -14.29 4.92 14.15
C GLU A 288 -15.54 4.74 15.02
N ILE A 289 -15.96 5.81 15.72
CA ILE A 289 -17.09 5.77 16.67
C ILE A 289 -18.39 5.22 16.04
N HIS A 290 -18.51 5.27 14.71
CA HIS A 290 -19.65 4.69 13.99
C HIS A 290 -19.73 3.17 14.17
N THR A 291 -18.64 2.48 14.47
CA THR A 291 -18.61 1.04 14.73
C THR A 291 -19.43 0.64 15.96
N ILE A 292 -19.54 1.54 16.93
CA ILE A 292 -20.35 1.36 18.13
C ILE A 292 -21.85 1.41 17.81
N VAL A 293 -22.22 2.28 16.87
CA VAL A 293 -23.63 2.56 16.50
C VAL A 293 -24.11 1.63 15.39
N GLY A 294 -23.19 1.18 14.52
CA GLY A 294 -23.49 0.38 13.34
C GLY A 294 -23.37 -1.13 13.49
N ALA A 295 -22.85 -1.61 14.60
CA ALA A 295 -22.63 -3.04 14.85
C ALA A 295 -23.90 -3.90 14.96
N GLY A 296 -25.07 -3.31 14.69
CA GLY A 296 -26.38 -3.92 14.89
C GLY A 296 -27.26 -4.11 13.65
N SER A 297 -26.75 -3.97 12.41
CA SER A 297 -27.59 -4.13 11.22
C SER A 297 -27.86 -5.60 10.81
N ALA A 298 -27.16 -6.57 11.37
CA ALA A 298 -27.55 -7.97 11.27
C ALA A 298 -28.48 -8.32 12.45
N GLU A 299 -29.59 -9.00 12.20
CA GLU A 299 -30.56 -9.45 13.23
C GLU A 299 -29.81 -10.12 14.39
N GLY A 300 -29.72 -9.41 15.53
CA GLY A 300 -29.08 -9.93 16.75
C GLY A 300 -27.76 -9.25 17.18
N ALA A 301 -27.23 -8.25 16.50
CA ALA A 301 -26.03 -7.54 16.91
C ALA A 301 -26.29 -6.54 18.05
N VAL A 302 -25.34 -6.45 19.01
CA VAL A 302 -25.45 -5.57 20.18
C VAL A 302 -25.17 -4.15 19.79
N ASP A 303 -26.12 -3.28 20.02
CA ASP A 303 -25.92 -1.85 19.91
C ASP A 303 -25.19 -1.33 21.16
N ALA A 304 -23.86 -1.30 21.14
CA ALA A 304 -23.05 -0.76 22.22
C ALA A 304 -23.41 0.72 22.51
N ALA A 305 -24.02 1.41 21.54
CA ALA A 305 -24.56 2.73 21.72
C ALA A 305 -25.64 2.78 22.82
N ASN A 306 -26.43 1.73 22.98
CA ASN A 306 -27.46 1.69 24.03
C ASN A 306 -26.87 1.66 25.44
N ILE A 307 -25.62 1.19 25.60
CA ILE A 307 -24.90 1.22 26.88
C ILE A 307 -24.30 2.61 27.12
N LEU A 308 -23.76 3.25 26.09
CA LEU A 308 -23.15 4.58 26.17
C LEU A 308 -24.17 5.73 26.31
N LYS A 309 -25.30 5.68 25.60
CA LYS A 309 -26.33 6.73 25.58
C LYS A 309 -26.74 7.24 26.95
N PRO A 310 -27.08 6.37 27.96
CA PRO A 310 -27.44 6.84 29.30
C PRO A 310 -26.32 7.57 30.03
N LEU A 311 -25.08 7.12 29.89
CA LEU A 311 -23.89 7.70 30.55
C LEU A 311 -23.53 9.06 29.96
N LEU A 312 -23.57 9.19 28.63
CA LEU A 312 -23.41 10.46 27.92
C LEU A 312 -24.55 11.44 28.25
N ALA A 313 -25.78 10.93 28.43
CA ALA A 313 -26.93 11.75 28.76
C ALA A 313 -26.79 12.38 30.15
N ARG A 314 -26.19 11.68 31.10
CA ARG A 314 -25.99 12.16 32.48
C ARG A 314 -24.69 12.94 32.64
N GLY A 315 -23.85 12.96 31.62
CA GLY A 315 -22.50 13.57 31.70
C GLY A 315 -21.54 12.82 32.62
N GLU A 316 -21.78 11.52 32.85
CA GLU A 316 -20.98 10.68 33.75
C GLU A 316 -19.68 10.23 33.09
N VAL A 317 -19.62 10.24 31.74
CA VAL A 317 -18.46 9.89 30.93
C VAL A 317 -18.27 10.95 29.84
N GLN A 318 -17.04 11.33 29.58
CA GLN A 318 -16.65 12.18 28.43
C GLN A 318 -16.01 11.33 27.35
N VAL A 319 -16.43 11.55 26.11
CA VAL A 319 -15.96 10.79 24.94
C VAL A 319 -15.55 11.75 23.83
N ILE A 320 -14.42 11.48 23.24
CA ILE A 320 -13.97 12.05 21.97
C ILE A 320 -14.20 10.98 20.92
N GLY A 321 -15.02 11.24 19.91
CA GLY A 321 -15.21 10.33 18.78
C GLY A 321 -14.42 10.80 17.56
N ALA A 322 -14.00 9.86 16.69
CA ALA A 322 -13.50 10.19 15.36
C ALA A 322 -14.25 9.36 14.32
N THR A 323 -14.59 9.97 13.18
CA THR A 323 -15.30 9.28 12.08
C THR A 323 -15.20 10.09 10.78
N THR A 324 -15.71 9.54 9.68
CA THR A 324 -15.87 10.28 8.41
C THR A 324 -17.19 11.07 8.38
N LEU A 325 -17.28 12.04 7.48
CA LEU A 325 -18.51 12.84 7.32
C LEU A 325 -19.73 11.99 6.94
N ASN A 326 -19.53 11.02 6.06
CA ASN A 326 -20.60 10.13 5.60
C ASN A 326 -21.12 9.23 6.72
N GLU A 327 -20.24 8.68 7.52
CA GLU A 327 -20.56 7.83 8.67
C GLU A 327 -21.20 8.64 9.79
N TYR A 328 -20.72 9.86 10.05
CA TYR A 328 -21.33 10.78 11.00
C TYR A 328 -22.80 11.04 10.66
N ARG A 329 -23.08 11.40 9.39
CA ARG A 329 -24.44 11.61 8.91
C ARG A 329 -25.32 10.36 8.98
N LYS A 330 -24.73 9.20 8.64
CA LYS A 330 -25.47 7.92 8.58
C LYS A 330 -25.81 7.38 9.97
N TYR A 331 -24.91 7.51 10.94
CA TYR A 331 -25.00 6.81 12.23
C TYR A 331 -25.20 7.75 13.44
N ILE A 332 -24.61 8.94 13.45
CA ILE A 332 -24.68 9.85 14.59
C ILE A 332 -25.83 10.86 14.45
N GLU A 333 -25.95 11.54 13.31
CA GLU A 333 -27.00 12.53 13.08
C GLU A 333 -28.41 11.90 13.02
N LYS A 334 -28.55 10.67 12.56
CA LYS A 334 -29.84 9.96 12.54
C LYS A 334 -30.32 9.55 13.92
N ASP A 335 -29.45 9.47 14.90
CA ASP A 335 -29.78 9.12 16.29
C ASP A 335 -29.91 10.39 17.13
N ALA A 336 -31.14 10.80 17.38
CA ALA A 336 -31.45 12.03 18.14
C ALA A 336 -30.82 12.09 19.53
N ALA A 337 -30.51 10.95 20.14
CA ALA A 337 -29.86 10.89 21.46
C ALA A 337 -28.37 11.19 21.38
N LEU A 338 -27.70 10.70 20.35
CA LEU A 338 -26.26 10.95 20.09
C LEU A 338 -26.02 12.35 19.52
N GLU A 339 -26.84 12.80 18.55
CA GLU A 339 -26.75 14.14 17.96
C GLU A 339 -26.77 15.26 19.01
N ARG A 340 -27.64 15.10 20.05
CA ARG A 340 -27.71 16.07 21.13
C ARG A 340 -26.54 16.03 22.09
N ARG A 341 -25.64 15.07 21.98
CA ARG A 341 -24.49 14.86 22.90
C ARG A 341 -23.16 15.09 22.28
N PHE A 342 -23.03 14.81 21.02
CA PHE A 342 -21.79 15.07 20.27
C PHE A 342 -21.81 16.46 19.62
N SER A 343 -20.63 17.09 19.59
CA SER A 343 -20.40 18.36 18.90
C SER A 343 -19.37 18.11 17.78
N PRO A 344 -19.73 18.36 16.51
CA PRO A 344 -18.80 18.12 15.41
C PRO A 344 -17.62 19.11 15.43
N VAL A 345 -16.45 18.57 15.14
CA VAL A 345 -15.21 19.31 14.88
C VAL A 345 -14.66 18.81 13.55
N ASN A 346 -14.65 19.68 12.56
CA ASN A 346 -14.15 19.33 11.24
C ASN A 346 -12.62 19.33 11.25
N VAL A 347 -12.03 18.22 10.82
CA VAL A 347 -10.59 18.07 10.61
C VAL A 347 -10.36 17.97 9.10
N GLY A 348 -9.89 19.08 8.52
CA GLY A 348 -9.61 19.16 7.10
C GLY A 348 -8.28 18.52 6.69
N GLU A 349 -8.11 18.32 5.39
CA GLU A 349 -6.82 17.97 4.80
C GLU A 349 -5.84 19.15 5.02
N PRO A 350 -4.62 18.92 5.55
CA PRO A 350 -3.64 19.98 5.71
C PRO A 350 -3.15 20.48 4.35
N THR A 351 -2.70 21.71 4.31
CA THR A 351 -2.04 22.28 3.12
C THR A 351 -0.73 21.56 2.82
N PRO A 352 -0.23 21.63 1.57
CA PRO A 352 1.08 21.07 1.24
C PRO A 352 2.20 21.62 2.13
N ASP A 353 2.19 22.90 2.45
CA ASP A 353 3.22 23.55 3.29
C ASP A 353 3.16 23.03 4.74
N GLU A 354 1.97 22.96 5.34
CA GLU A 354 1.78 22.33 6.66
C GLU A 354 2.21 20.86 6.65
N THR A 355 1.97 20.15 5.57
CA THR A 355 2.38 18.75 5.44
C THR A 355 3.90 18.59 5.41
N VAL A 356 4.63 19.52 4.77
CA VAL A 356 6.11 19.55 4.81
C VAL A 356 6.58 19.73 6.25
N GLU A 357 5.98 20.66 7.01
CA GLU A 357 6.32 20.88 8.42
C GLU A 357 6.04 19.63 9.28
N ILE A 358 4.91 18.95 9.05
CA ILE A 358 4.58 17.69 9.73
C ILE A 358 5.66 16.64 9.43
N LEU A 359 6.02 16.45 8.17
CA LEU A 359 7.04 15.48 7.77
C LEU A 359 8.43 15.82 8.32
N GLU A 360 8.80 17.11 8.38
CA GLU A 360 10.04 17.56 9.01
C GLU A 360 10.04 17.23 10.52
N GLY A 361 8.90 17.36 11.18
CA GLY A 361 8.76 17.05 12.60
C GLY A 361 8.88 15.57 12.96
N ILE A 362 8.39 14.69 12.09
CA ILE A 362 8.46 13.22 12.29
C ILE A 362 9.71 12.60 11.69
N ARG A 363 10.47 13.35 10.86
CA ARG A 363 11.65 12.89 10.13
C ARG A 363 12.62 12.07 10.96
N ASP A 364 13.01 12.57 12.12
CA ASP A 364 14.04 11.97 12.97
C ASP A 364 13.65 10.56 13.45
N LYS A 365 12.34 10.31 13.68
CA LYS A 365 11.81 8.99 14.04
C LYS A 365 11.89 8.00 12.88
N TYR A 366 11.55 8.45 11.66
CA TYR A 366 11.65 7.63 10.46
C TYR A 366 13.11 7.36 10.09
N GLU A 367 13.99 8.36 10.23
CA GLU A 367 15.45 8.19 10.07
C GLU A 367 16.00 7.14 11.04
N ALA A 368 15.59 7.18 12.30
CA ALA A 368 16.02 6.21 13.31
C ALA A 368 15.47 4.79 13.03
N HIS A 369 14.22 4.68 12.57
CA HIS A 369 13.58 3.39 12.28
C HIS A 369 14.23 2.70 11.07
N HIS A 370 14.44 3.44 9.98
CA HIS A 370 14.98 2.89 8.75
C HIS A 370 16.52 2.92 8.69
N ASN A 371 17.17 3.68 9.56
CA ASN A 371 18.62 3.96 9.49
C ASN A 371 19.03 4.57 8.14
N VAL A 372 18.20 5.52 7.66
CA VAL A 372 18.33 6.23 6.38
C VAL A 372 18.17 7.71 6.65
N LYS A 373 19.06 8.55 6.13
CA LYS A 373 18.94 10.01 6.26
C LYS A 373 17.96 10.54 5.20
N ILE A 374 16.97 11.31 5.62
CA ILE A 374 15.92 11.88 4.75
C ILE A 374 16.27 13.34 4.45
N THR A 375 16.44 13.68 3.17
CA THR A 375 16.76 15.05 2.78
C THR A 375 15.49 15.91 2.76
N LYS A 376 15.65 17.22 2.90
CA LYS A 376 14.53 18.17 2.82
C LYS A 376 13.88 18.15 1.45
N GLU A 377 14.68 18.07 0.40
CA GLU A 377 14.23 17.97 -0.99
C GLU A 377 13.38 16.70 -1.21
N ALA A 378 13.71 15.59 -0.55
CA ALA A 378 12.90 14.37 -0.61
C ALA A 378 11.52 14.57 0.05
N ILE A 379 11.45 15.26 1.17
CA ILE A 379 10.18 15.60 1.85
C ILE A 379 9.31 16.49 0.97
N GLU A 380 9.86 17.60 0.47
CA GLU A 380 9.14 18.52 -0.42
C GLU A 380 8.66 17.81 -1.69
N SER A 381 9.51 16.95 -2.25
CA SER A 381 9.16 16.11 -3.41
C SER A 381 8.05 15.11 -3.08
N ALA A 382 8.11 14.45 -1.90
CA ALA A 382 7.07 13.50 -1.48
C ALA A 382 5.70 14.18 -1.37
N VAL A 383 5.63 15.36 -0.76
CA VAL A 383 4.37 16.13 -0.66
C VAL A 383 3.90 16.56 -2.05
N LYS A 384 4.75 17.20 -2.84
CA LYS A 384 4.40 17.71 -4.18
C LYS A 384 3.94 16.60 -5.13
N LEU A 385 4.66 15.48 -5.13
CA LEU A 385 4.35 14.36 -6.01
C LEU A 385 3.11 13.58 -5.53
N SER A 386 2.93 13.42 -4.21
CA SER A 386 1.73 12.77 -3.66
C SER A 386 0.46 13.56 -3.98
N VAL A 387 0.48 14.89 -3.87
CA VAL A 387 -0.64 15.77 -4.26
C VAL A 387 -0.96 15.65 -5.74
N ARG A 388 0.08 15.56 -6.58
CA ARG A 388 -0.09 15.52 -8.03
C ARG A 388 -0.55 14.15 -8.54
N TYR A 389 -0.05 13.06 -7.95
CA TYR A 389 -0.16 11.71 -8.51
C TYR A 389 -1.05 10.76 -7.71
N ILE A 390 -1.28 11.01 -6.41
CA ILE A 390 -2.10 10.17 -5.54
C ILE A 390 -3.39 10.93 -5.21
N ASN A 391 -4.48 10.60 -5.90
CA ASN A 391 -5.75 11.32 -5.79
C ASN A 391 -6.81 10.60 -4.93
N ASP A 392 -6.57 9.35 -4.56
CA ASP A 392 -7.48 8.50 -3.80
C ASP A 392 -7.23 8.53 -2.29
N ARG A 393 -6.19 9.24 -1.84
CA ARG A 393 -5.80 9.41 -0.45
C ARG A 393 -5.56 10.88 -0.12
N PHE A 394 -5.57 11.21 1.17
CA PHE A 394 -5.44 12.58 1.67
C PHE A 394 -4.09 12.82 2.35
N LEU A 395 -3.67 14.08 2.40
CA LEU A 395 -2.55 14.51 3.21
C LEU A 395 -2.93 14.48 4.71
N PRO A 396 -1.98 14.24 5.62
CA PRO A 396 -0.56 13.97 5.40
C PRO A 396 -0.23 12.50 5.08
N ASP A 397 -1.18 11.59 5.30
CA ASP A 397 -1.01 10.11 5.26
C ASP A 397 -0.34 9.62 3.98
N LYS A 398 -0.84 10.05 2.80
CA LYS A 398 -0.26 9.65 1.50
C LYS A 398 1.21 10.08 1.32
N ALA A 399 1.61 11.18 1.95
CA ALA A 399 2.99 11.66 1.88
C ALA A 399 3.89 10.94 2.89
N ILE A 400 3.35 10.61 4.07
CA ILE A 400 4.01 9.79 5.09
C ILE A 400 4.28 8.39 4.54
N ASP A 401 3.25 7.71 4.00
CA ASP A 401 3.38 6.39 3.40
C ASP A 401 4.45 6.35 2.30
N LEU A 402 4.51 7.42 1.48
CA LEU A 402 5.46 7.53 0.40
C LEU A 402 6.90 7.63 0.91
N VAL A 403 7.13 8.41 1.96
CA VAL A 403 8.46 8.54 2.59
C VAL A 403 8.84 7.23 3.28
N ASP A 404 7.92 6.59 3.98
CA ASP A 404 8.12 5.32 4.67
C ASP A 404 8.52 4.19 3.70
N GLU A 405 7.75 4.02 2.61
CA GLU A 405 8.08 3.00 1.60
C GLU A 405 9.40 3.32 0.88
N ALA A 406 9.66 4.59 0.56
CA ALA A 406 10.90 4.97 -0.10
C ALA A 406 12.12 4.71 0.80
N ALA A 407 12.04 5.06 2.08
CA ALA A 407 13.08 4.78 3.06
C ALA A 407 13.30 3.26 3.22
N SER A 408 12.22 2.48 3.27
CA SER A 408 12.28 1.01 3.29
C SER A 408 12.99 0.44 2.06
N ARG A 409 12.67 0.93 0.83
CA ARG A 409 13.34 0.49 -0.41
C ARG A 409 14.82 0.83 -0.43
N VAL A 410 15.18 2.03 0.00
CA VAL A 410 16.59 2.45 0.10
C VAL A 410 17.35 1.53 1.07
N LYS A 411 16.76 1.22 2.22
CA LYS A 411 17.30 0.24 3.17
C LYS A 411 17.46 -1.14 2.56
N MET A 412 16.44 -1.66 1.86
CA MET A 412 16.49 -2.99 1.22
C MET A 412 17.53 -3.07 0.10
N ARG A 413 17.73 -1.98 -0.66
CA ARG A 413 18.76 -1.91 -1.71
C ARG A 413 20.15 -2.23 -1.16
N ASN A 414 20.45 -1.80 0.06
CA ASN A 414 21.72 -2.07 0.74
C ASN A 414 21.82 -3.50 1.30
N TYR A 415 20.68 -4.13 1.61
CA TYR A 415 20.64 -5.54 2.03
C TYR A 415 20.73 -6.52 0.86
N THR A 416 20.56 -6.07 -0.38
CA THR A 416 20.66 -6.94 -1.56
C THR A 416 22.13 -7.34 -1.76
N ARG A 417 22.43 -8.63 -1.66
CA ARG A 417 23.77 -9.17 -1.84
C ARG A 417 24.28 -8.86 -3.25
N PRO A 418 25.48 -8.28 -3.41
CA PRO A 418 26.07 -8.03 -4.72
C PRO A 418 26.17 -9.32 -5.55
N ASP A 419 26.07 -9.18 -6.87
CA ASP A 419 26.20 -10.32 -7.79
C ASP A 419 27.58 -11.01 -7.68
N SER A 420 28.59 -10.31 -7.24
CA SER A 420 29.91 -10.88 -6.95
C SER A 420 29.85 -11.93 -5.84
N ILE A 421 29.09 -11.70 -4.77
CA ILE A 421 28.90 -12.64 -3.66
C ILE A 421 28.07 -13.83 -4.13
N LYS A 422 26.98 -13.62 -4.86
CA LYS A 422 26.15 -14.70 -5.44
C LYS A 422 26.96 -15.61 -6.35
N LYS A 423 27.77 -15.04 -7.26
CA LYS A 423 28.65 -15.83 -8.14
C LYS A 423 29.69 -16.63 -7.41
N LEU A 424 30.19 -16.15 -6.26
CA LEU A 424 31.12 -16.89 -5.44
C LEU A 424 30.42 -18.02 -4.65
N GLU A 425 29.20 -17.77 -4.16
CA GLU A 425 28.35 -18.78 -3.52
C GLU A 425 28.00 -19.91 -4.49
N ASP A 426 27.59 -19.58 -5.72
CA ASP A 426 27.32 -20.56 -6.77
C ASP A 426 28.55 -21.37 -7.15
N LYS A 427 29.74 -20.73 -7.20
CA LYS A 427 30.98 -21.42 -7.46
C LYS A 427 31.35 -22.37 -6.32
N VAL A 428 31.17 -21.98 -5.06
CA VAL A 428 31.42 -22.88 -3.92
C VAL A 428 30.50 -24.09 -4.02
N LEU A 429 29.22 -23.88 -4.37
CA LEU A 429 28.24 -24.95 -4.49
C LEU A 429 28.54 -25.91 -5.67
N SER A 430 29.08 -25.40 -6.79
CA SER A 430 29.48 -26.22 -7.92
C SER A 430 30.72 -27.06 -7.59
N ILE A 431 31.74 -26.48 -6.92
CA ILE A 431 32.94 -27.17 -6.49
C ILE A 431 32.61 -28.26 -5.46
N ASP A 432 31.67 -28.01 -4.56
CA ASP A 432 31.24 -28.98 -3.55
C ASP A 432 30.56 -30.20 -4.19
N LYS A 433 29.70 -29.99 -5.20
CA LYS A 433 29.07 -31.06 -6.00
C LYS A 433 30.12 -31.88 -6.76
N GLU A 434 31.08 -31.21 -7.42
CA GLU A 434 32.16 -31.91 -8.13
C GLU A 434 33.04 -32.72 -7.18
N LYS A 435 33.29 -32.24 -5.97
CA LYS A 435 34.01 -32.94 -4.91
C LYS A 435 33.26 -34.19 -4.43
N GLU A 436 31.93 -34.07 -4.21
CA GLU A 436 31.11 -35.23 -3.86
C GLU A 436 31.10 -36.31 -4.95
N GLU A 437 31.03 -35.89 -6.22
CA GLU A 437 31.14 -36.83 -7.36
C GLU A 437 32.53 -37.49 -7.42
N ALA A 438 33.62 -36.75 -7.22
CA ALA A 438 34.96 -37.29 -7.18
C ALA A 438 35.16 -38.31 -6.04
N VAL A 439 34.58 -38.08 -4.87
CA VAL A 439 34.58 -39.02 -3.74
C VAL A 439 33.78 -40.28 -4.09
N ARG A 440 32.63 -40.18 -4.77
CA ARG A 440 31.82 -41.34 -5.22
C ARG A 440 32.58 -42.23 -6.18
N VAL A 441 33.39 -41.66 -7.07
CA VAL A 441 34.17 -42.36 -8.06
C VAL A 441 35.53 -42.84 -7.47
N GLN A 442 35.77 -42.58 -6.16
CA GLN A 442 37.03 -42.89 -5.45
C GLN A 442 38.30 -42.22 -6.02
N ASP A 443 38.13 -41.07 -6.70
CA ASP A 443 39.26 -40.26 -7.19
C ASP A 443 39.70 -39.29 -6.09
N PHE A 444 40.46 -39.77 -5.12
CA PHE A 444 40.89 -39.01 -3.95
C PHE A 444 41.85 -37.87 -4.26
N GLU A 445 42.65 -38.00 -5.34
CA GLU A 445 43.57 -36.93 -5.76
C GLU A 445 42.80 -35.70 -6.30
N LYS A 446 41.79 -35.97 -7.13
CA LYS A 446 40.90 -34.91 -7.62
C LYS A 446 40.05 -34.31 -6.50
N ALA A 447 39.57 -35.11 -5.56
CA ALA A 447 38.84 -34.63 -4.38
C ALA A 447 39.68 -33.73 -3.47
N ALA A 448 40.99 -34.03 -3.27
CA ALA A 448 41.91 -33.20 -2.53
C ALA A 448 42.16 -31.85 -3.20
N ASN A 449 42.39 -31.82 -4.53
CA ASN A 449 42.56 -30.60 -5.32
C ASN A 449 41.27 -29.72 -5.32
N LEU A 450 40.09 -30.33 -5.35
CA LEU A 450 38.82 -29.62 -5.27
C LEU A 450 38.59 -29.03 -3.87
N ARG A 451 38.99 -29.73 -2.82
CA ARG A 451 38.92 -29.23 -1.44
C ARG A 451 39.78 -27.99 -1.23
N ASP A 452 40.97 -27.96 -1.81
CA ASP A 452 41.84 -26.79 -1.72
C ASP A 452 41.26 -25.58 -2.46
N LYS A 453 40.68 -25.81 -3.66
CA LYS A 453 39.96 -24.78 -4.41
C LYS A 453 38.71 -24.29 -3.67
N GLU A 454 37.96 -25.17 -3.02
CA GLU A 454 36.83 -24.84 -2.17
C GLU A 454 37.24 -23.91 -1.03
N ASN A 455 38.32 -24.28 -0.32
CA ASN A 455 38.84 -23.50 0.80
C ASN A 455 39.32 -22.09 0.35
N GLU A 456 39.99 -21.99 -0.81
CA GLU A 456 40.38 -20.70 -1.36
C GLU A 456 39.16 -19.85 -1.74
N THR A 457 38.15 -20.46 -2.36
CA THR A 457 36.94 -19.76 -2.77
C THR A 457 36.10 -19.32 -1.57
N LYS A 458 36.02 -20.15 -0.53
CA LYS A 458 35.39 -19.80 0.77
C LYS A 458 36.09 -18.61 1.45
N LYS A 459 37.42 -18.60 1.47
CA LYS A 459 38.19 -17.47 2.02
C LYS A 459 37.95 -16.16 1.23
N LYS A 460 37.83 -16.25 -0.10
CA LYS A 460 37.48 -15.10 -0.94
C LYS A 460 36.04 -14.62 -0.66
N LEU A 461 35.10 -15.55 -0.51
CA LEU A 461 33.70 -15.27 -0.18
C LEU A 461 33.58 -14.57 1.19
N GLU A 462 34.27 -15.07 2.21
CA GLU A 462 34.31 -14.45 3.55
C GLU A 462 34.86 -13.02 3.52
N LYS A 463 35.97 -12.81 2.79
CA LYS A 463 36.54 -11.45 2.65
C LYS A 463 35.61 -10.49 1.93
N GLU A 464 34.90 -10.94 0.90
CA GLU A 464 33.91 -10.10 0.20
C GLU A 464 32.66 -9.87 1.05
N LYS A 465 32.20 -10.85 1.84
CA LYS A 465 31.11 -10.69 2.82
C LYS A 465 31.50 -9.68 3.90
N GLN A 466 32.68 -9.77 4.48
CA GLN A 466 33.16 -8.80 5.48
C GLN A 466 33.25 -7.38 4.91
N LYS A 467 33.80 -7.22 3.70
CA LYS A 467 33.85 -5.90 3.04
C LYS A 467 32.47 -5.33 2.77
N TRP A 468 31.51 -6.17 2.43
CA TRP A 468 30.12 -5.76 2.19
C TRP A 468 29.42 -5.37 3.49
N GLU A 469 29.61 -6.16 4.57
CA GLU A 469 29.11 -5.84 5.91
C GLU A 469 29.72 -4.55 6.46
N ASP A 470 31.02 -4.36 6.32
CA ASP A 470 31.74 -3.14 6.72
C ASP A 470 31.28 -1.89 5.93
N ARG A 471 30.93 -2.05 4.66
CA ARG A 471 30.34 -0.97 3.86
C ARG A 471 28.92 -0.63 4.32
N ASN A 472 28.08 -1.64 4.57
CA ASN A 472 26.70 -1.45 5.01
C ASN A 472 26.60 -0.85 6.41
N THR A 473 27.54 -1.16 7.31
CA THR A 473 27.58 -0.57 8.66
C THR A 473 28.10 0.87 8.68
N LYS A 474 28.88 1.29 7.68
CA LYS A 474 29.52 2.62 7.63
C LYS A 474 28.82 3.61 6.69
N SER A 475 28.01 3.15 5.74
CA SER A 475 27.29 4.04 4.82
C SER A 475 25.91 4.37 5.37
N VAL A 476 25.72 5.59 5.82
CA VAL A 476 24.37 6.13 6.06
C VAL A 476 23.72 6.33 4.70
N SER A 477 22.71 5.54 4.41
CA SER A 477 21.92 5.70 3.18
C SER A 477 21.17 7.03 3.21
N VAL A 478 21.07 7.69 2.08
CA VAL A 478 20.37 8.96 1.95
C VAL A 478 19.17 8.76 1.03
N LEU A 479 18.00 9.16 1.50
CA LEU A 479 16.76 9.20 0.72
C LEU A 479 16.75 10.49 -0.11
N THR A 480 16.63 10.33 -1.43
CA THR A 480 16.64 11.42 -2.40
C THR A 480 15.28 11.62 -3.08
N GLU A 481 15.12 12.73 -3.78
CA GLU A 481 13.96 13.01 -4.65
C GLU A 481 13.72 11.89 -5.69
N GLU A 482 14.81 11.28 -6.19
CA GLU A 482 14.71 10.20 -7.19
C GLU A 482 14.11 8.93 -6.61
N ASP A 483 14.44 8.59 -5.36
CA ASP A 483 13.89 7.42 -4.68
C ASP A 483 12.37 7.58 -4.44
N ILE A 484 11.93 8.79 -4.09
CA ILE A 484 10.51 9.15 -3.99
C ILE A 484 9.81 8.99 -5.35
N ALA A 485 10.41 9.49 -6.42
CA ALA A 485 9.87 9.36 -7.77
C ALA A 485 9.77 7.90 -8.23
N ASP A 486 10.72 7.05 -7.83
CA ASP A 486 10.69 5.61 -8.12
C ASP A 486 9.52 4.89 -7.44
N VAL A 487 9.22 5.25 -6.19
CA VAL A 487 8.07 4.67 -5.47
C VAL A 487 6.76 5.09 -6.14
N ILE A 488 6.57 6.37 -6.42
CA ILE A 488 5.37 6.85 -7.12
C ILE A 488 5.23 6.19 -8.48
N SER A 489 6.34 6.05 -9.22
CA SER A 489 6.33 5.38 -10.52
C SER A 489 5.84 3.93 -10.40
N SER A 490 6.23 3.23 -9.33
CA SER A 490 5.75 1.85 -9.11
C SER A 490 4.29 1.77 -8.67
N TRP A 491 3.80 2.74 -7.89
CA TRP A 491 2.40 2.78 -7.44
C TRP A 491 1.43 3.15 -8.55
N THR A 492 1.84 4.15 -9.35
CA THR A 492 0.97 4.73 -10.38
C THR A 492 1.19 4.14 -11.77
N GLY A 493 2.30 3.44 -11.97
CA GLY A 493 2.71 2.96 -13.30
C GLY A 493 3.25 4.07 -14.21
N ILE A 494 3.50 5.28 -13.67
CA ILE A 494 3.92 6.44 -14.45
C ILE A 494 5.40 6.70 -14.21
N PRO A 495 6.20 6.88 -15.25
CA PRO A 495 7.58 7.33 -15.11
C PRO A 495 7.59 8.78 -14.63
N VAL A 496 7.73 8.99 -13.30
CA VAL A 496 7.74 10.32 -12.66
C VAL A 496 9.13 10.95 -12.62
N LYS A 497 10.18 10.19 -12.95
CA LYS A 497 11.54 10.74 -13.02
C LYS A 497 11.54 12.02 -13.87
N LYS A 498 12.26 13.06 -13.40
CA LYS A 498 12.53 14.25 -14.21
C LYS A 498 12.85 13.79 -15.62
N LEU A 499 12.17 14.40 -16.61
CA LEU A 499 12.39 14.12 -18.03
C LEU A 499 13.89 13.89 -18.26
N THR A 500 14.29 12.64 -18.20
CA THR A 500 15.67 12.24 -18.51
C THR A 500 15.91 12.65 -19.96
N GLN A 501 17.15 12.78 -20.37
CA GLN A 501 17.48 13.08 -21.77
C GLN A 501 16.71 12.14 -22.72
N ASP A 502 16.51 10.87 -22.31
CA ASP A 502 15.73 9.86 -23.03
C ASP A 502 14.24 10.20 -23.20
N GLU A 503 13.59 10.80 -22.19
CA GLU A 503 12.17 11.20 -22.31
C GLU A 503 12.01 12.48 -23.16
N ASN A 504 12.95 13.40 -23.08
CA ASN A 504 13.00 14.54 -23.97
C ASN A 504 13.20 14.11 -25.43
N GLU A 505 14.02 13.08 -25.66
CA GLU A 505 14.19 12.47 -26.97
C GLU A 505 12.94 11.75 -27.45
N LYS A 506 12.26 11.00 -26.57
CA LYS A 506 10.97 10.37 -26.89
C LYS A 506 9.90 11.40 -27.26
N LEU A 507 9.79 12.52 -26.53
CA LEU A 507 8.86 13.60 -26.88
C LEU A 507 9.26 14.32 -28.17
N LYS A 508 10.54 14.50 -28.45
CA LYS A 508 11.01 15.02 -29.73
C LYS A 508 10.69 14.08 -30.88
N ASN A 509 10.84 12.78 -30.67
CA ASN A 509 10.60 11.75 -31.66
C ASN A 509 9.13 11.25 -31.70
N LEU A 510 8.24 11.84 -30.88
CA LEU A 510 6.83 11.44 -30.74
C LEU A 510 6.13 11.28 -32.11
N GLU A 511 6.35 12.20 -33.02
CA GLU A 511 5.79 12.15 -34.37
C GLU A 511 6.26 10.92 -35.14
N LYS A 512 7.55 10.59 -35.07
CA LYS A 512 8.11 9.42 -35.73
C LYS A 512 7.52 8.13 -35.18
N THR A 513 7.45 8.02 -33.86
CA THR A 513 6.88 6.84 -33.19
C THR A 513 5.39 6.66 -33.52
N LEU A 514 4.62 7.75 -33.57
CA LEU A 514 3.22 7.67 -33.98
C LEU A 514 3.08 7.28 -35.44
N HIS A 515 3.96 7.72 -36.33
CA HIS A 515 3.96 7.37 -37.75
C HIS A 515 4.36 5.90 -38.02
N GLU A 516 5.03 5.22 -37.10
CA GLU A 516 5.29 3.78 -37.22
C GLU A 516 3.98 2.95 -37.22
N ARG A 517 2.92 3.44 -36.57
CA ARG A 517 1.61 2.79 -36.47
C ARG A 517 0.54 3.47 -37.31
N VAL A 518 0.58 4.79 -37.44
CA VAL A 518 -0.45 5.59 -38.10
C VAL A 518 0.09 6.13 -39.43
N ILE A 519 -0.44 5.61 -40.51
CA ILE A 519 -0.02 5.93 -41.87
C ILE A 519 -0.95 6.98 -42.49
N GLY A 520 -0.38 7.92 -43.22
CA GLY A 520 -1.09 8.85 -44.11
C GLY A 520 -1.86 9.98 -43.43
N GLN A 521 -1.69 10.22 -42.12
CA GLN A 521 -2.41 11.24 -41.33
C GLN A 521 -1.42 12.25 -40.73
N ASN A 522 -0.51 12.83 -41.54
CA ASN A 522 0.58 13.63 -41.03
C ASN A 522 0.14 14.85 -40.21
N GLU A 523 -0.88 15.58 -40.67
CA GLU A 523 -1.39 16.75 -39.93
C GLU A 523 -2.04 16.38 -38.60
N ALA A 524 -2.72 15.24 -38.55
CA ALA A 524 -3.30 14.73 -37.32
C ALA A 524 -2.22 14.38 -36.29
N VAL A 525 -1.19 13.67 -36.73
CA VAL A 525 -0.07 13.27 -35.89
C VAL A 525 0.70 14.48 -35.38
N GLU A 526 0.99 15.46 -36.29
CA GLU A 526 1.70 16.69 -35.92
C GLU A 526 0.92 17.54 -34.91
N ALA A 527 -0.40 17.73 -35.13
CA ALA A 527 -1.25 18.51 -34.23
C ALA A 527 -1.32 17.89 -32.84
N VAL A 528 -1.52 16.56 -32.76
CA VAL A 528 -1.53 15.81 -31.49
C VAL A 528 -0.17 15.92 -30.80
N ALA A 529 0.94 15.69 -31.52
CA ALA A 529 2.27 15.75 -30.93
C ALA A 529 2.63 17.16 -30.40
N LYS A 530 2.26 18.22 -31.09
CA LYS A 530 2.43 19.62 -30.65
C LYS A 530 1.64 19.91 -29.38
N ALA A 531 0.37 19.49 -29.31
CA ALA A 531 -0.47 19.72 -28.15
C ALA A 531 0.03 18.95 -26.92
N ILE A 532 0.45 17.70 -27.09
CA ILE A 532 1.02 16.87 -26.02
C ILE A 532 2.35 17.47 -25.51
N ARG A 533 3.23 17.91 -26.40
CA ARG A 533 4.47 18.59 -25.99
C ARG A 533 4.18 19.83 -25.15
N ARG A 534 3.20 20.68 -25.54
CA ARG A 534 2.77 21.86 -24.76
C ARG A 534 2.30 21.46 -23.36
N GLY A 535 1.48 20.41 -23.27
CA GLY A 535 0.95 19.90 -22.00
C GLY A 535 2.05 19.36 -21.07
N ARG A 536 3.02 18.61 -21.61
CA ARG A 536 4.10 17.99 -20.82
C ARG A 536 5.16 18.97 -20.34
N VAL A 537 5.46 20.00 -21.12
CA VAL A 537 6.43 21.07 -20.75
C VAL A 537 5.84 22.04 -19.70
N GLY A 538 4.55 21.91 -19.36
CA GLY A 538 3.92 22.73 -18.33
C GLY A 538 3.46 24.12 -18.82
N LEU A 539 3.38 24.35 -20.13
CA LEU A 539 2.88 25.60 -20.71
C LEU A 539 1.34 25.70 -20.78
N LYS A 540 0.65 24.62 -20.36
CA LYS A 540 -0.80 24.55 -20.32
C LYS A 540 -1.33 24.86 -18.92
N ASP A 541 -2.60 25.30 -18.85
CA ASP A 541 -3.33 25.47 -17.57
C ASP A 541 -3.31 24.16 -16.76
N PRO A 542 -2.77 24.17 -15.54
CA PRO A 542 -2.66 22.99 -14.70
C PRO A 542 -4.02 22.38 -14.28
N ASN A 543 -5.11 23.14 -14.49
CA ASN A 543 -6.45 22.66 -14.16
C ASN A 543 -7.11 21.90 -15.30
N ARG A 544 -6.57 21.87 -16.49
CA ARG A 544 -7.15 21.21 -17.66
C ARG A 544 -6.50 19.84 -17.93
N PRO A 545 -7.17 18.91 -18.64
CA PRO A 545 -6.57 17.67 -19.13
C PRO A 545 -5.30 17.91 -19.95
N ILE A 546 -4.38 16.92 -20.04
CA ILE A 546 -3.13 17.02 -20.81
C ILE A 546 -3.40 17.46 -22.26
N GLY A 547 -4.46 16.91 -22.88
CA GLY A 547 -4.90 17.26 -24.22
C GLY A 547 -6.36 16.88 -24.40
N SER A 548 -7.09 17.69 -25.19
CA SER A 548 -8.45 17.44 -25.60
C SER A 548 -8.59 17.57 -27.10
N PHE A 549 -8.98 16.50 -27.77
CA PHE A 549 -8.99 16.38 -29.22
C PHE A 549 -10.36 15.97 -29.74
N LEU A 550 -10.77 16.55 -30.87
CA LEU A 550 -11.92 16.07 -31.62
C LEU A 550 -11.46 15.58 -33.00
N PHE A 551 -11.60 14.28 -33.23
CA PHE A 551 -11.24 13.62 -34.48
C PHE A 551 -12.45 13.48 -35.38
N LEU A 552 -12.44 14.20 -36.51
CA LEU A 552 -13.51 14.20 -37.50
C LEU A 552 -13.09 13.40 -38.74
N GLY A 553 -14.00 12.65 -39.33
CA GLY A 553 -13.73 11.95 -40.59
C GLY A 553 -14.47 10.62 -40.73
N PRO A 554 -14.35 9.96 -41.88
CA PRO A 554 -15.03 8.69 -42.15
C PRO A 554 -14.49 7.55 -41.26
N THR A 555 -15.19 6.44 -41.26
CA THR A 555 -14.77 5.22 -40.56
C THR A 555 -13.54 4.59 -41.24
N GLY A 556 -12.65 3.97 -40.45
CA GLY A 556 -11.52 3.20 -40.99
C GLY A 556 -10.32 4.01 -41.46
N VAL A 557 -10.23 5.32 -41.12
CA VAL A 557 -9.10 6.21 -41.50
C VAL A 557 -7.98 6.28 -40.45
N GLY A 558 -8.11 5.60 -39.30
CA GLY A 558 -7.08 5.51 -38.28
C GLY A 558 -7.35 6.29 -37.00
N LYS A 559 -8.55 6.87 -36.76
CA LYS A 559 -8.88 7.63 -35.54
C LYS A 559 -8.60 6.86 -34.25
N THR A 560 -9.12 5.64 -34.16
CA THR A 560 -8.93 4.76 -32.99
C THR A 560 -7.49 4.26 -32.87
N GLU A 561 -6.81 4.03 -34.01
CA GLU A 561 -5.42 3.56 -34.01
C GLU A 561 -4.46 4.65 -33.52
N LEU A 562 -4.69 5.91 -33.88
CA LEU A 562 -3.92 7.05 -33.32
C LEU A 562 -4.11 7.16 -31.82
N SER A 563 -5.34 6.91 -31.31
CA SER A 563 -5.64 6.91 -29.87
C SER A 563 -4.90 5.81 -29.12
N LYS A 564 -4.80 4.62 -29.70
CA LYS A 564 -4.03 3.47 -29.17
C LYS A 564 -2.54 3.72 -29.19
N ALA A 565 -2.01 4.20 -30.31
CA ALA A 565 -0.60 4.55 -30.46
C ALA A 565 -0.20 5.63 -29.45
N LEU A 566 -1.09 6.61 -29.19
CA LEU A 566 -0.86 7.65 -28.20
C LEU A 566 -0.83 7.10 -26.77
N ALA A 567 -1.75 6.18 -26.43
CA ALA A 567 -1.77 5.53 -25.11
C ALA A 567 -0.48 4.74 -24.86
N GLU A 568 -0.02 3.98 -25.83
CA GLU A 568 1.22 3.22 -25.74
C GLU A 568 2.45 4.13 -25.59
N THR A 569 2.52 5.19 -26.40
CA THR A 569 3.69 6.09 -26.38
C THR A 569 3.76 6.93 -25.10
N LEU A 570 2.61 7.43 -24.59
CA LEU A 570 2.56 8.30 -23.42
C LEU A 570 2.61 7.54 -22.08
N PHE A 571 1.97 6.38 -22.03
CA PHE A 571 1.73 5.62 -20.79
C PHE A 571 2.36 4.22 -20.82
N GLY A 572 3.10 3.88 -21.88
CA GLY A 572 3.84 2.62 -22.00
C GLY A 572 2.99 1.37 -22.23
N ASN A 573 1.66 1.50 -22.30
CA ASN A 573 0.75 0.36 -22.48
C ASN A 573 -0.50 0.78 -23.28
N GLU A 574 -0.84 0.00 -24.30
CA GLU A 574 -2.07 0.18 -25.08
C GLU A 574 -3.36 0.05 -24.22
N ASN A 575 -3.30 -0.75 -23.14
CA ASN A 575 -4.41 -0.92 -22.18
C ASN A 575 -4.63 0.30 -21.25
N ALA A 576 -3.78 1.34 -21.35
CA ALA A 576 -4.03 2.61 -20.72
C ALA A 576 -5.10 3.45 -21.47
N MET A 577 -5.72 2.90 -22.51
CA MET A 577 -6.85 3.52 -23.18
C MET A 577 -8.19 3.02 -22.60
N ILE A 578 -9.03 3.98 -22.20
CA ILE A 578 -10.42 3.75 -21.78
C ILE A 578 -11.33 4.13 -22.95
N ARG A 579 -11.96 3.15 -23.57
CA ARG A 579 -12.93 3.40 -24.65
C ARG A 579 -14.36 3.37 -24.11
N ILE A 580 -15.13 4.37 -24.53
CA ILE A 580 -16.57 4.50 -24.24
C ILE A 580 -17.26 4.83 -25.56
N ASP A 581 -18.25 4.03 -25.94
CA ASP A 581 -19.06 4.25 -27.12
C ASP A 581 -20.27 5.11 -26.73
N MET A 582 -20.35 6.31 -27.29
CA MET A 582 -21.42 7.25 -26.98
C MET A 582 -22.78 6.87 -27.55
N SER A 583 -22.85 5.89 -28.43
CA SER A 583 -24.11 5.31 -28.89
C SER A 583 -24.88 4.58 -27.79
N GLU A 584 -24.21 4.16 -26.71
CA GLU A 584 -24.86 3.56 -25.54
C GLU A 584 -25.46 4.62 -24.60
N TYR A 585 -25.18 5.91 -24.84
CA TYR A 585 -25.53 7.04 -23.97
C TYR A 585 -26.42 8.08 -24.65
N MET A 586 -27.37 7.61 -25.46
CA MET A 586 -28.34 8.45 -26.19
C MET A 586 -29.51 8.92 -25.32
N GLU A 587 -29.82 8.21 -24.22
CA GLU A 587 -30.97 8.48 -23.36
C GLU A 587 -30.58 9.37 -22.16
N PRO A 588 -31.53 10.20 -21.64
CA PRO A 588 -31.26 11.07 -20.48
C PRO A 588 -30.71 10.33 -19.26
N HIS A 589 -31.22 9.11 -19.00
CA HIS A 589 -30.80 8.31 -17.86
C HIS A 589 -29.42 7.68 -18.01
N SER A 590 -28.84 7.70 -19.19
CA SER A 590 -27.53 7.09 -19.43
C SER A 590 -26.38 7.90 -18.83
N VAL A 591 -26.55 9.20 -18.53
CA VAL A 591 -25.56 9.99 -17.80
C VAL A 591 -25.26 9.39 -16.43
N SER A 592 -26.31 8.87 -15.74
CA SER A 592 -26.15 8.19 -14.44
C SER A 592 -25.23 6.98 -14.53
N LYS A 593 -25.15 6.30 -15.66
CA LYS A 593 -24.21 5.18 -15.85
C LYS A 593 -22.75 5.65 -15.89
N LEU A 594 -22.49 6.88 -16.37
CA LEU A 594 -21.13 7.43 -16.46
C LEU A 594 -20.63 7.97 -15.13
N ILE A 595 -21.49 8.67 -14.36
CA ILE A 595 -21.13 9.37 -13.13
C ILE A 595 -21.64 8.69 -11.85
N GLY A 596 -22.50 7.67 -11.97
CA GLY A 596 -23.19 6.99 -10.86
C GLY A 596 -24.65 7.43 -10.71
N SER A 597 -25.44 6.58 -10.09
CA SER A 597 -26.86 6.84 -9.81
C SER A 597 -27.02 7.74 -8.57
N PRO A 598 -27.99 8.67 -8.56
CA PRO A 598 -28.29 9.45 -7.36
C PRO A 598 -28.73 8.58 -6.18
N PRO A 599 -28.61 9.08 -4.93
CA PRO A 599 -29.08 8.36 -3.75
C PRO A 599 -30.54 7.94 -3.86
N GLY A 600 -30.84 6.66 -3.58
CA GLY A 600 -32.18 6.10 -3.64
C GLY A 600 -32.57 5.42 -4.96
N TYR A 601 -31.70 5.45 -5.98
CA TYR A 601 -31.90 4.71 -7.22
C TYR A 601 -31.07 3.42 -7.24
N VAL A 602 -31.55 2.42 -7.98
CA VAL A 602 -30.86 1.14 -8.20
C VAL A 602 -29.49 1.41 -8.85
N GLY A 603 -28.41 0.80 -8.31
CA GLY A 603 -27.05 0.99 -8.82
C GLY A 603 -26.26 2.15 -8.15
N PHE A 604 -26.78 2.76 -7.08
CA PHE A 604 -26.04 3.81 -6.33
C PHE A 604 -24.70 3.33 -5.79
N ASP A 605 -24.63 2.07 -5.31
CA ASP A 605 -23.41 1.48 -4.74
C ASP A 605 -22.37 1.07 -5.79
N GLU A 606 -22.77 0.90 -7.06
CA GLU A 606 -21.90 0.44 -8.14
C GLU A 606 -20.94 1.51 -8.68
N GLY A 607 -21.19 2.79 -8.38
CA GLY A 607 -20.41 3.92 -8.91
C GLY A 607 -20.59 4.14 -10.43
N GLY A 608 -20.02 5.21 -10.97
CA GLY A 608 -20.11 5.53 -12.41
C GLY A 608 -19.02 4.81 -13.22
N GLN A 609 -19.38 4.32 -14.40
CA GLN A 609 -18.46 3.59 -15.27
C GLN A 609 -17.23 4.41 -15.68
N LEU A 610 -17.40 5.70 -15.97
CA LEU A 610 -16.29 6.59 -16.33
C LEU A 610 -15.51 6.97 -15.08
N THR A 611 -16.21 7.44 -14.03
CA THR A 611 -15.58 7.93 -12.81
C THR A 611 -14.77 6.86 -12.09
N GLU A 612 -15.29 5.62 -11.97
CA GLU A 612 -14.55 4.51 -11.38
C GLU A 612 -13.32 4.07 -12.20
N LYS A 613 -13.46 4.01 -13.54
CA LYS A 613 -12.33 3.66 -14.41
C LYS A 613 -11.19 4.68 -14.31
N ILE A 614 -11.52 5.99 -14.25
CA ILE A 614 -10.53 7.06 -14.12
C ILE A 614 -9.93 7.11 -12.72
N ARG A 615 -10.71 6.87 -11.67
CA ARG A 615 -10.20 6.79 -10.31
C ARG A 615 -9.14 5.69 -10.17
N ARG A 616 -9.38 4.52 -10.83
CA ARG A 616 -8.43 3.41 -10.84
C ARG A 616 -7.24 3.61 -11.80
N LYS A 617 -7.46 4.36 -12.89
CA LYS A 617 -6.43 4.64 -13.92
C LYS A 617 -6.42 6.14 -14.25
N PRO A 618 -5.89 7.00 -13.35
CA PRO A 618 -5.90 8.45 -13.54
C PRO A 618 -5.01 8.93 -14.70
N TYR A 619 -4.15 8.06 -15.20
CA TYR A 619 -3.28 8.30 -16.36
C TYR A 619 -3.72 7.40 -17.51
N SER A 620 -4.57 7.96 -18.36
CA SER A 620 -5.17 7.19 -19.44
C SER A 620 -5.55 8.10 -20.62
N VAL A 621 -5.67 7.48 -21.77
CA VAL A 621 -6.33 8.10 -22.92
C VAL A 621 -7.79 7.70 -22.86
N ILE A 622 -8.67 8.69 -22.79
CA ILE A 622 -10.12 8.48 -22.83
C ILE A 622 -10.57 8.67 -24.26
N LEU A 623 -11.05 7.61 -24.86
CA LEU A 623 -11.64 7.64 -26.20
C LEU A 623 -13.16 7.60 -26.10
N LEU A 624 -13.81 8.73 -26.42
CA LEU A 624 -15.26 8.86 -26.54
C LEU A 624 -15.63 8.70 -28.02
N ASP A 625 -16.16 7.54 -28.39
CA ASP A 625 -16.43 7.21 -29.78
C ASP A 625 -17.86 7.67 -30.16
N GLU A 626 -18.02 8.23 -31.35
CA GLU A 626 -19.30 8.72 -31.90
C GLU A 626 -20.02 9.76 -31.00
N VAL A 627 -19.26 10.79 -30.58
CA VAL A 627 -19.72 11.80 -29.62
C VAL A 627 -20.99 12.55 -30.07
N GLU A 628 -21.25 12.64 -31.38
CA GLU A 628 -22.46 13.25 -31.95
C GLU A 628 -23.75 12.50 -31.56
N LYS A 629 -23.67 11.25 -31.10
CA LYS A 629 -24.83 10.46 -30.68
C LYS A 629 -25.18 10.63 -29.20
N ALA A 630 -24.29 11.20 -28.43
CA ALA A 630 -24.50 11.37 -27.01
C ALA A 630 -25.63 12.34 -26.66
N HIS A 631 -26.34 12.06 -25.55
CA HIS A 631 -27.35 12.97 -25.03
C HIS A 631 -26.73 14.33 -24.65
N PRO A 632 -27.46 15.46 -24.80
CA PRO A 632 -26.95 16.80 -24.44
C PRO A 632 -26.40 16.93 -23.02
N ASP A 633 -26.93 16.18 -22.05
CA ASP A 633 -26.43 16.18 -20.67
C ASP A 633 -25.02 15.59 -20.55
N VAL A 634 -24.66 14.66 -21.41
CA VAL A 634 -23.27 14.15 -21.50
C VAL A 634 -22.33 15.26 -21.95
N MET A 635 -22.79 16.14 -22.87
CA MET A 635 -22.01 17.29 -23.30
C MET A 635 -21.78 18.29 -22.15
N ASN A 636 -22.78 18.51 -21.29
CA ASN A 636 -22.63 19.38 -20.12
C ASN A 636 -21.62 18.80 -19.12
N MET A 637 -21.61 17.49 -18.92
CA MET A 637 -20.62 16.79 -18.11
C MET A 637 -19.20 16.92 -18.72
N LEU A 638 -19.07 16.76 -20.03
CA LEU A 638 -17.78 16.92 -20.71
C LEU A 638 -17.25 18.33 -20.63
N LEU A 639 -18.11 19.37 -20.65
CA LEU A 639 -17.69 20.76 -20.42
C LEU A 639 -16.99 20.93 -19.09
N GLN A 640 -17.51 20.35 -18.00
CA GLN A 640 -16.87 20.41 -16.69
C GLN A 640 -15.48 19.75 -16.70
N ILE A 641 -15.34 18.59 -17.37
CA ILE A 641 -14.06 17.89 -17.48
C ILE A 641 -13.05 18.73 -18.30
N LEU A 642 -13.49 19.35 -19.41
CA LEU A 642 -12.63 20.11 -20.28
C LEU A 642 -12.16 21.43 -19.67
N ASP A 643 -12.95 22.05 -18.79
CA ASP A 643 -12.65 23.31 -18.12
C ASP A 643 -11.84 23.13 -16.83
N ASP A 644 -12.41 22.37 -15.92
CA ASP A 644 -11.91 22.22 -14.57
C ASP A 644 -11.00 21.00 -14.39
N GLY A 645 -10.92 20.09 -15.38
CA GLY A 645 -10.20 18.83 -15.29
C GLY A 645 -10.68 17.94 -14.15
N ARG A 646 -11.93 18.11 -13.70
CA ARG A 646 -12.52 17.33 -12.62
C ARG A 646 -14.00 17.05 -12.90
N LEU A 647 -14.51 15.99 -12.29
CA LEU A 647 -15.92 15.63 -12.35
C LEU A 647 -16.35 15.13 -10.97
N THR A 648 -17.47 15.64 -10.46
CA THR A 648 -18.05 15.14 -9.21
C THR A 648 -18.98 13.98 -9.52
N ASP A 649 -18.76 12.81 -8.89
CA ASP A 649 -19.61 11.65 -9.03
C ASP A 649 -20.92 11.80 -8.22
N ALA A 650 -21.87 10.88 -8.41
CA ALA A 650 -23.14 10.90 -7.71
C ALA A 650 -23.03 10.69 -6.18
N GLN A 651 -21.87 10.21 -5.71
CA GLN A 651 -21.57 10.06 -4.28
C GLN A 651 -20.90 11.32 -3.69
N GLY A 652 -20.74 12.39 -4.49
CA GLY A 652 -20.12 13.65 -4.07
C GLY A 652 -18.58 13.62 -4.11
N ARG A 653 -17.96 12.56 -4.61
CA ARG A 653 -16.50 12.45 -4.72
C ARG A 653 -16.01 13.14 -5.98
N THR A 654 -14.94 13.90 -5.88
CA THR A 654 -14.30 14.57 -7.02
C THR A 654 -13.30 13.65 -7.69
N VAL A 655 -13.51 13.34 -8.98
CA VAL A 655 -12.61 12.56 -9.81
C VAL A 655 -11.77 13.48 -10.68
N ASN A 656 -10.45 13.28 -10.69
CA ASN A 656 -9.49 14.15 -11.35
C ASN A 656 -9.13 13.64 -12.76
N PHE A 657 -9.31 14.49 -13.77
CA PHE A 657 -9.01 14.23 -15.18
C PHE A 657 -7.78 15.00 -15.70
N LYS A 658 -7.08 15.75 -14.85
CA LYS A 658 -5.95 16.61 -15.26
C LYS A 658 -4.80 15.85 -15.93
N ASN A 659 -4.65 14.58 -15.57
CA ASN A 659 -3.60 13.71 -16.09
C ASN A 659 -4.07 12.80 -17.25
N THR A 660 -5.25 13.05 -17.80
CA THR A 660 -5.80 12.29 -18.91
C THR A 660 -5.64 13.02 -20.24
N VAL A 661 -5.68 12.24 -21.32
CA VAL A 661 -5.85 12.77 -22.67
C VAL A 661 -7.25 12.40 -23.15
N ILE A 662 -8.05 13.38 -23.53
CA ILE A 662 -9.42 13.18 -23.99
C ILE A 662 -9.45 13.22 -25.51
N ILE A 663 -9.90 12.15 -26.13
CA ILE A 663 -10.09 12.04 -27.57
C ILE A 663 -11.56 11.74 -27.81
N MET A 664 -12.19 12.59 -28.57
CA MET A 664 -13.56 12.45 -29.03
C MET A 664 -13.54 12.14 -30.52
N THR A 665 -14.27 11.13 -30.99
CA THR A 665 -14.39 10.86 -32.41
C THR A 665 -15.80 11.20 -32.89
N SER A 666 -15.89 11.65 -34.13
CA SER A 666 -17.17 11.90 -34.78
C SER A 666 -17.10 11.63 -36.29
N ASN A 667 -18.23 11.22 -36.82
CA ASN A 667 -18.41 10.97 -38.26
C ASN A 667 -19.08 12.17 -38.99
N ILE A 668 -19.22 13.31 -38.29
CA ILE A 668 -19.74 14.55 -38.89
C ILE A 668 -18.84 14.98 -40.04
N GLY A 669 -19.45 15.38 -41.14
CA GLY A 669 -18.75 15.79 -42.35
C GLY A 669 -18.13 14.63 -43.16
N ALA A 670 -18.28 13.38 -42.73
CA ALA A 670 -17.72 12.22 -43.43
C ALA A 670 -18.14 12.19 -44.92
N ARG A 671 -19.39 12.54 -45.24
CA ARG A 671 -19.87 12.66 -46.62
C ARG A 671 -19.15 13.74 -47.41
N LEU A 672 -18.86 14.89 -46.80
CA LEU A 672 -18.12 15.99 -47.45
C LEU A 672 -16.69 15.57 -47.79
N ILE A 673 -16.11 14.67 -47.01
CA ILE A 673 -14.76 14.14 -47.23
C ILE A 673 -14.76 13.01 -48.28
N THR A 674 -15.85 12.20 -48.35
CA THR A 674 -15.95 11.06 -49.26
C THR A 674 -16.51 11.40 -50.64
N ASP A 675 -17.49 12.36 -50.74
CA ASP A 675 -18.27 12.59 -51.97
C ASP A 675 -17.74 13.73 -52.85
N LYS A 676 -16.77 14.55 -52.38
CA LYS A 676 -16.04 15.48 -53.27
C LYS A 676 -15.15 14.66 -54.21
N ASN A 677 -15.77 14.10 -55.25
CA ASN A 677 -15.04 13.68 -56.45
C ASN A 677 -14.44 14.89 -57.11
N ILE A 678 -13.19 14.80 -57.38
CA ILE A 678 -12.34 15.75 -58.11
C ILE A 678 -12.99 16.04 -59.46
N LEU A 679 -13.82 17.08 -59.56
CA LEU A 679 -14.21 17.70 -60.84
C LEU A 679 -13.20 18.80 -61.12
N GLY A 680 -12.13 18.46 -61.80
CA GLY A 680 -11.16 19.42 -62.26
C GLY A 680 -9.88 18.76 -62.80
N PHE A 681 -9.90 18.43 -64.07
CA PHE A 681 -8.65 18.21 -64.82
C PHE A 681 -7.89 19.53 -64.87
N SER A 682 -6.83 19.71 -64.11
CA SER A 682 -5.78 20.66 -64.43
C SER A 682 -4.41 19.97 -64.40
N ASN A 683 -3.85 19.92 -65.60
CA ASN A 683 -2.44 19.64 -65.81
C ASN A 683 -1.59 20.74 -65.20
N ASN A 684 -1.04 20.52 -63.99
CA ASN A 684 0.10 21.32 -63.57
C ASN A 684 0.87 20.62 -62.44
N ASN A 685 2.17 20.82 -62.46
CA ASN A 685 3.23 20.15 -61.71
C ASN A 685 3.35 20.44 -60.19
N ASN A 686 2.30 20.95 -59.49
CA ASN A 686 2.37 21.31 -58.08
C ASN A 686 1.32 20.49 -57.22
N LYS A 687 1.49 19.18 -57.21
CA LYS A 687 0.59 18.25 -56.48
C LYS A 687 0.49 18.57 -54.96
N ASN A 688 1.54 19.12 -54.32
CA ASN A 688 1.54 19.33 -52.85
C ASN A 688 0.78 20.60 -52.43
N GLU A 689 0.78 21.68 -53.25
CA GLU A 689 0.04 22.91 -52.91
C GLU A 689 -1.46 22.80 -53.17
N GLU A 690 -1.85 22.00 -54.16
CA GLU A 690 -3.26 21.75 -54.47
C GLU A 690 -3.91 20.86 -53.39
N THR A 691 -3.24 19.80 -52.96
CA THR A 691 -3.71 18.96 -51.86
C THR A 691 -3.90 19.71 -50.52
N GLN A 692 -3.02 20.67 -50.25
CA GLN A 692 -3.12 21.49 -49.05
C GLN A 692 -4.29 22.49 -49.10
N LYS A 693 -4.56 23.08 -50.24
CA LYS A 693 -5.71 23.97 -50.46
C LYS A 693 -7.04 23.24 -50.43
N GLU A 694 -7.10 22.03 -50.97
CA GLU A 694 -8.28 21.15 -50.89
C GLU A 694 -8.58 20.76 -49.46
N TYR A 695 -7.56 20.38 -48.68
CA TYR A 695 -7.72 20.07 -47.26
C TYR A 695 -8.25 21.27 -46.47
N GLU A 696 -7.72 22.48 -46.64
CA GLU A 696 -8.23 23.67 -45.99
C GLU A 696 -9.71 23.94 -46.32
N THR A 697 -10.11 23.68 -47.55
CA THR A 697 -11.49 23.88 -48.00
C THR A 697 -12.40 22.83 -47.35
N ILE A 698 -12.02 21.55 -47.33
CA ILE A 698 -12.75 20.47 -46.67
C ILE A 698 -12.85 20.76 -45.18
N LYS A 699 -11.77 21.18 -44.54
CA LYS A 699 -11.74 21.54 -43.14
C LYS A 699 -12.73 22.68 -42.80
N LYS A 700 -12.81 23.73 -43.67
CA LYS A 700 -13.79 24.81 -43.49
C LYS A 700 -15.22 24.29 -43.58
N ASP A 701 -15.54 23.49 -44.54
CA ASP A 701 -16.90 22.94 -44.74
C ASP A 701 -17.30 22.01 -43.59
N VAL A 702 -16.41 21.14 -43.17
CA VAL A 702 -16.62 20.26 -42.00
C VAL A 702 -16.81 21.07 -40.71
N MET A 703 -16.03 22.17 -40.54
CA MET A 703 -16.19 23.06 -39.38
C MET A 703 -17.54 23.81 -39.38
N VAL A 704 -18.11 24.12 -40.56
CA VAL A 704 -19.46 24.71 -40.67
C VAL A 704 -20.51 23.69 -40.23
N GLU A 705 -20.37 22.43 -40.64
CA GLU A 705 -21.29 21.36 -40.23
C GLU A 705 -21.19 21.06 -38.72
N LEU A 706 -19.97 21.03 -38.19
CA LEU A 706 -19.72 20.86 -36.76
C LEU A 706 -20.42 21.93 -35.91
N LYS A 707 -20.30 23.22 -36.32
CA LYS A 707 -20.95 24.35 -35.62
C LYS A 707 -22.49 24.30 -35.64
N LYS A 708 -23.10 23.56 -36.55
CA LYS A 708 -24.56 23.33 -36.56
C LYS A 708 -24.99 22.30 -35.51
N GLN A 709 -24.13 21.35 -35.20
CA GLN A 709 -24.44 20.20 -34.34
C GLN A 709 -24.01 20.39 -32.90
N PHE A 710 -22.85 21.01 -32.67
CA PHE A 710 -22.31 21.28 -31.33
C PHE A 710 -22.43 22.76 -30.97
N ARG A 711 -22.69 23.02 -29.66
CA ARG A 711 -22.71 24.37 -29.12
C ARG A 711 -21.34 25.03 -29.23
N PRO A 712 -21.28 26.35 -29.48
CA PRO A 712 -20.01 27.07 -29.57
C PRO A 712 -19.13 26.96 -28.32
N GLU A 713 -19.76 26.87 -27.13
CA GLU A 713 -19.07 26.70 -25.85
C GLU A 713 -18.26 25.40 -25.82
N PHE A 714 -18.84 24.31 -26.31
CA PHE A 714 -18.15 23.03 -26.36
C PHE A 714 -16.96 23.03 -27.31
N ILE A 715 -17.15 23.59 -28.50
CA ILE A 715 -16.11 23.69 -29.54
C ILE A 715 -14.92 24.52 -29.05
N ASN A 716 -15.17 25.62 -28.33
CA ASN A 716 -14.12 26.51 -27.82
C ASN A 716 -13.29 25.92 -26.66
N ARG A 717 -13.73 24.81 -26.04
CA ARG A 717 -13.02 24.13 -24.94
C ARG A 717 -12.09 23.02 -25.42
N ILE A 718 -12.21 22.64 -26.69
CA ILE A 718 -11.38 21.62 -27.32
C ILE A 718 -10.05 22.25 -27.75
N ASP A 719 -8.93 21.63 -27.39
CA ASP A 719 -7.60 22.16 -27.73
C ASP A 719 -7.33 22.12 -29.23
N GLU A 720 -7.68 21.01 -29.91
CA GLU A 720 -7.47 20.84 -31.34
C GLU A 720 -8.61 20.04 -31.97
N ILE A 721 -9.09 20.52 -33.10
CA ILE A 721 -10.06 19.83 -33.95
C ILE A 721 -9.33 19.34 -35.21
N ILE A 722 -9.31 18.05 -35.38
CA ILE A 722 -8.49 17.36 -36.37
C ILE A 722 -9.38 16.65 -37.38
N VAL A 723 -9.22 16.97 -38.64
CA VAL A 723 -9.95 16.34 -39.74
C VAL A 723 -9.07 15.27 -40.38
N PHE A 724 -9.51 14.03 -40.34
CA PHE A 724 -8.83 12.89 -40.95
C PHE A 724 -9.17 12.78 -42.43
N HIS A 725 -8.18 12.62 -43.27
CA HIS A 725 -8.40 12.45 -44.69
C HIS A 725 -8.70 11.00 -45.05
N LYS A 726 -9.19 10.86 -46.29
CA LYS A 726 -9.33 9.55 -46.90
C LYS A 726 -7.93 8.97 -47.22
N LEU A 727 -7.77 7.69 -46.90
CA LEU A 727 -6.53 6.96 -47.21
C LEU A 727 -6.36 6.77 -48.72
N ASN A 728 -5.17 7.03 -49.25
CA ASN A 728 -4.79 6.75 -50.60
C ASN A 728 -4.32 5.28 -50.79
N ASN A 729 -4.16 4.81 -52.03
CA ASN A 729 -3.74 3.44 -52.29
C ASN A 729 -2.34 3.09 -51.73
N GLU A 730 -1.45 4.06 -51.64
CA GLU A 730 -0.11 3.89 -51.07
C GLU A 730 -0.18 3.73 -49.55
N ASP A 731 -1.03 4.52 -48.89
CA ASP A 731 -1.27 4.39 -47.46
C ASP A 731 -1.88 3.02 -47.09
N ILE A 732 -2.85 2.57 -47.86
CA ILE A 732 -3.48 1.25 -47.69
C ILE A 732 -2.46 0.11 -47.82
N ARG A 733 -1.55 0.19 -48.80
CA ARG A 733 -0.44 -0.76 -48.94
C ARG A 733 0.44 -0.83 -47.71
N LYS A 734 0.87 0.35 -47.19
CA LYS A 734 1.68 0.42 -46.00
C LYS A 734 0.96 -0.12 -44.77
N ILE A 735 -0.35 0.18 -44.60
CA ILE A 735 -1.19 -0.37 -43.52
C ILE A 735 -1.26 -1.89 -43.59
N MET A 736 -1.46 -2.43 -44.82
CA MET A 736 -1.46 -3.86 -45.02
C MET A 736 -0.12 -4.51 -44.66
N ASP A 737 1.01 -3.90 -45.06
CA ASP A 737 2.34 -4.40 -44.69
C ASP A 737 2.53 -4.44 -43.18
N ILE A 738 2.04 -3.42 -42.44
CA ILE A 738 2.08 -3.41 -40.96
C ILE A 738 1.25 -4.58 -40.39
N MET A 739 0.02 -4.80 -40.89
CA MET A 739 -0.84 -5.90 -40.44
C MET A 739 -0.23 -7.27 -40.73
N LEU A 740 0.37 -7.44 -41.90
CA LEU A 740 1.04 -8.70 -42.29
C LEU A 740 2.28 -8.94 -41.43
N ASN A 741 3.07 -7.90 -41.13
CA ASN A 741 4.22 -8.02 -40.26
C ASN A 741 3.82 -8.39 -38.81
N GLN A 742 2.69 -7.87 -38.33
CA GLN A 742 2.14 -8.27 -37.03
C GLN A 742 1.71 -9.74 -37.01
N LEU A 743 1.12 -10.23 -38.12
CA LEU A 743 0.76 -11.64 -38.28
C LEU A 743 2.02 -12.54 -38.31
N ILE A 744 3.04 -12.15 -39.10
CA ILE A 744 4.31 -12.88 -39.19
C ILE A 744 5.00 -12.90 -37.81
N SER A 745 5.00 -11.81 -37.05
CA SER A 745 5.57 -11.79 -35.71
C SER A 745 4.87 -12.74 -34.73
N ARG A 746 3.53 -12.81 -34.77
CA ARG A 746 2.75 -13.77 -33.96
C ARG A 746 3.04 -15.22 -34.33
N LEU A 747 3.25 -15.50 -35.62
CA LEU A 747 3.58 -16.85 -36.12
C LEU A 747 5.02 -17.24 -35.73
N LYS A 748 5.96 -16.28 -35.74
CA LYS A 748 7.34 -16.49 -35.27
C LYS A 748 7.41 -16.80 -33.76
N GLU A 749 6.55 -16.21 -32.94
CA GLU A 749 6.44 -16.57 -31.52
C GLU A 749 6.01 -18.04 -31.32
N GLN A 750 5.34 -18.61 -32.32
CA GLN A 750 4.98 -20.04 -32.39
C GLN A 750 6.00 -20.90 -33.14
N GLU A 751 7.20 -20.34 -33.40
CA GLU A 751 8.29 -20.99 -34.14
C GLU A 751 7.94 -21.34 -35.61
N ILE A 752 7.01 -20.60 -36.21
CA ILE A 752 6.57 -20.76 -37.60
C ILE A 752 7.11 -19.61 -38.45
N ASP A 753 7.90 -19.90 -39.44
CA ASP A 753 8.48 -18.90 -40.37
C ASP A 753 7.71 -18.94 -41.72
N ILE A 754 7.01 -17.83 -41.99
CA ILE A 754 6.19 -17.69 -43.21
C ILE A 754 6.65 -16.48 -44.02
N GLU A 755 6.81 -16.67 -45.30
CA GLU A 755 7.09 -15.64 -46.30
C GLU A 755 5.87 -15.40 -47.18
N ILE A 756 5.37 -14.15 -47.22
CA ILE A 756 4.19 -13.76 -48.00
C ILE A 756 4.63 -13.09 -49.29
N ASP A 757 4.22 -13.66 -50.43
CA ASP A 757 4.57 -13.17 -51.75
C ASP A 757 3.76 -11.90 -52.14
N GLU A 758 4.31 -11.09 -53.05
CA GLU A 758 3.65 -9.88 -53.56
C GLU A 758 2.31 -10.15 -54.28
N SER A 759 2.13 -11.35 -54.85
CA SER A 759 0.85 -11.79 -55.45
C SER A 759 -0.31 -11.82 -54.44
N VAL A 760 -0.02 -12.26 -53.18
CA VAL A 760 -1.01 -12.29 -52.10
C VAL A 760 -1.35 -10.85 -51.67
N LYS A 761 -0.38 -9.98 -51.58
CA LYS A 761 -0.58 -8.57 -51.25
C LYS A 761 -1.51 -7.86 -52.23
N LYS A 762 -1.33 -8.10 -53.53
CA LYS A 762 -2.21 -7.57 -54.58
C LYS A 762 -3.64 -8.06 -54.41
N LEU A 763 -3.81 -9.37 -54.22
CA LEU A 763 -5.12 -10.00 -54.03
C LEU A 763 -5.85 -9.44 -52.79
N LEU A 764 -5.11 -9.23 -51.67
CA LEU A 764 -5.66 -8.66 -50.44
C LEU A 764 -6.12 -7.21 -50.63
N ILE A 765 -5.40 -6.42 -51.45
CA ILE A 765 -5.79 -5.02 -51.75
C ILE A 765 -7.04 -5.02 -52.62
N GLU A 766 -7.09 -5.84 -53.68
CA GLU A 766 -8.23 -5.90 -54.58
C GLU A 766 -9.53 -6.31 -53.87
N LYS A 767 -9.45 -7.32 -52.97
CA LYS A 767 -10.63 -7.83 -52.26
C LYS A 767 -10.92 -7.11 -50.94
N GLY A 768 -9.91 -6.43 -50.36
CA GLY A 768 -9.98 -5.85 -48.99
C GLY A 768 -10.19 -4.34 -48.95
N VAL A 769 -10.15 -3.62 -50.07
CA VAL A 769 -10.29 -2.17 -50.12
C VAL A 769 -11.67 -1.76 -50.58
N ASP A 770 -12.43 -1.11 -49.71
CA ASP A 770 -13.67 -0.41 -50.06
C ASP A 770 -13.46 1.10 -49.82
N ILE A 771 -13.65 1.85 -50.86
CA ILE A 771 -13.47 3.32 -50.85
C ILE A 771 -14.35 4.02 -49.78
N LYS A 772 -15.47 3.42 -49.39
CA LYS A 772 -16.39 3.96 -48.40
C LYS A 772 -16.00 3.61 -46.96
N TYR A 773 -15.35 2.48 -46.74
CA TYR A 773 -15.06 1.93 -45.41
C TYR A 773 -13.57 1.98 -45.01
N GLY A 774 -12.72 2.52 -45.88
CA GLY A 774 -11.27 2.73 -45.59
C GLY A 774 -10.54 1.37 -45.43
N ALA A 775 -9.62 1.33 -44.46
CA ALA A 775 -8.85 0.11 -44.14
C ALA A 775 -9.58 -0.92 -43.25
N ARG A 776 -10.82 -0.64 -42.81
CA ARG A 776 -11.54 -1.54 -41.87
C ARG A 776 -11.85 -2.91 -42.47
N PRO A 777 -12.26 -3.03 -43.75
CA PRO A 777 -12.48 -4.34 -44.38
C PRO A 777 -11.19 -5.14 -44.57
N LEU A 778 -10.04 -4.48 -44.73
CA LEU A 778 -8.75 -5.14 -44.99
C LEU A 778 -8.37 -6.15 -43.89
N LYS A 779 -8.59 -5.80 -42.64
CA LYS A 779 -8.33 -6.74 -41.53
C LYS A 779 -9.17 -8.01 -41.64
N ARG A 780 -10.44 -7.87 -42.01
CA ARG A 780 -11.34 -9.03 -42.18
C ARG A 780 -10.96 -9.87 -43.39
N THR A 781 -10.49 -9.20 -44.45
CA THR A 781 -10.01 -9.88 -45.66
C THR A 781 -8.72 -10.66 -45.37
N ILE A 782 -7.79 -10.10 -44.64
CA ILE A 782 -6.57 -10.79 -44.16
C ILE A 782 -6.96 -12.02 -43.34
N GLN A 783 -7.90 -11.89 -42.43
CA GLN A 783 -8.36 -12.99 -41.59
C GLN A 783 -8.98 -14.11 -42.44
N ASN A 784 -9.97 -13.80 -43.26
CA ASN A 784 -10.71 -14.81 -44.01
C ASN A 784 -9.89 -15.46 -45.14
N ILE A 785 -9.02 -14.70 -45.81
CA ILE A 785 -8.28 -15.21 -46.98
C ILE A 785 -6.92 -15.79 -46.55
N LEU A 786 -6.26 -15.24 -45.55
CA LEU A 786 -4.91 -15.62 -45.20
C LEU A 786 -4.83 -16.39 -43.87
N GLU A 787 -5.37 -15.85 -42.78
CA GLU A 787 -5.27 -16.50 -41.44
C GLU A 787 -6.00 -17.84 -41.44
N ASP A 788 -7.21 -17.92 -42.02
CA ASP A 788 -7.97 -19.17 -42.09
C ASP A 788 -7.22 -20.25 -42.92
N LYS A 789 -6.60 -19.87 -44.05
CA LYS A 789 -5.80 -20.81 -44.87
C LYS A 789 -4.51 -21.24 -44.16
N ILE A 790 -3.85 -20.38 -43.45
CA ILE A 790 -2.68 -20.72 -42.62
C ILE A 790 -3.11 -21.71 -41.53
N ALA A 791 -4.22 -21.45 -40.86
CA ALA A 791 -4.73 -22.34 -39.80
C ALA A 791 -5.10 -23.74 -40.36
N GLU A 792 -5.79 -23.81 -41.50
CA GLU A 792 -6.06 -25.09 -42.19
C GLU A 792 -4.76 -25.85 -42.53
N ALA A 793 -3.77 -25.15 -43.09
CA ALA A 793 -2.48 -25.78 -43.44
C ALA A 793 -1.65 -26.23 -42.22
N MET A 794 -1.78 -25.55 -41.08
CA MET A 794 -1.19 -25.98 -39.81
C MET A 794 -1.88 -27.26 -39.32
N LEU A 795 -3.21 -27.32 -39.35
CA LEU A 795 -3.99 -28.52 -38.97
C LEU A 795 -3.72 -29.71 -39.88
N ASP A 796 -3.55 -29.49 -41.20
CA ASP A 796 -3.19 -30.49 -42.16
C ASP A 796 -1.71 -30.95 -42.06
N GLY A 797 -0.90 -30.35 -41.19
CA GLY A 797 0.52 -30.66 -41.06
C GLY A 797 1.40 -30.22 -42.23
N LYS A 798 0.88 -29.36 -43.12
CA LYS A 798 1.65 -28.78 -44.23
C LYS A 798 2.65 -27.73 -43.77
N ILE A 799 2.33 -27.03 -42.71
CA ILE A 799 3.21 -26.08 -42.00
C ILE A 799 3.69 -26.78 -40.73
N THR A 800 5.01 -26.98 -40.62
CA THR A 800 5.64 -27.60 -39.44
C THR A 800 6.68 -26.67 -38.86
N VAL A 801 6.88 -26.76 -37.56
CA VAL A 801 7.97 -26.07 -36.84
C VAL A 801 9.31 -26.35 -37.56
N SER A 802 10.10 -25.33 -37.85
CA SER A 802 11.40 -25.39 -38.53
C SER A 802 11.43 -25.46 -40.05
N LYS A 803 10.30 -25.38 -40.74
CA LYS A 803 10.28 -25.23 -42.21
C LYS A 803 9.70 -23.88 -42.61
N LYS A 804 10.42 -23.17 -43.50
CA LYS A 804 9.88 -21.94 -44.14
C LYS A 804 8.75 -22.32 -45.08
N ALA A 805 7.57 -21.77 -44.86
CA ALA A 805 6.45 -21.89 -45.75
C ALA A 805 6.30 -20.62 -46.59
N LYS A 806 6.10 -20.75 -47.89
CA LYS A 806 5.85 -19.62 -48.79
C LYS A 806 4.38 -19.56 -49.16
N VAL A 807 3.77 -18.38 -48.97
CA VAL A 807 2.35 -18.16 -49.36
C VAL A 807 2.29 -17.38 -50.65
N ILE A 808 1.65 -17.98 -51.66
CA ILE A 808 1.45 -17.38 -52.98
C ILE A 808 -0.03 -17.31 -53.35
N ALA A 809 -0.40 -16.43 -54.25
CA ALA A 809 -1.74 -16.37 -54.83
C ALA A 809 -1.71 -16.83 -56.27
N GLU A 810 -2.53 -17.85 -56.58
CA GLU A 810 -2.77 -18.35 -57.94
C GLU A 810 -4.26 -18.47 -58.20
N ASN A 811 -4.73 -17.96 -59.33
CA ASN A 811 -6.13 -18.00 -59.72
C ASN A 811 -7.12 -17.46 -58.67
N GLU A 812 -6.76 -16.30 -58.04
CA GLU A 812 -7.52 -15.67 -56.96
C GLU A 812 -7.65 -16.48 -55.65
N GLU A 813 -6.92 -17.56 -55.50
CA GLU A 813 -6.86 -18.36 -54.26
C GLU A 813 -5.45 -18.34 -53.66
N VAL A 814 -5.38 -18.36 -52.34
CA VAL A 814 -4.12 -18.43 -51.58
C VAL A 814 -3.71 -19.89 -51.44
N LYS A 815 -2.48 -20.20 -51.87
CA LYS A 815 -1.84 -21.52 -51.71
C LYS A 815 -0.60 -21.39 -50.85
N ILE A 816 -0.34 -22.40 -50.04
CA ILE A 816 0.84 -22.50 -49.16
C ILE A 816 1.74 -23.59 -49.69
N ILE A 817 2.99 -23.24 -49.97
CA ILE A 817 4.01 -24.11 -50.56
C ILE A 817 5.15 -24.27 -49.57
#